data_e2beda773fdc3eb0227bafb99a46634c
#
_entry.id   e2beda773fdc3eb0227bafb99a46634c
#
_cell.length_a   1.000
_cell.length_b   1.000
_cell.length_c   1.000
_cell.angle_alpha   90.00
_cell.angle_beta   90.00
_cell.angle_gamma   90.00
#
_symmetry.space_group_name_H-M   'P 1'
#
loop_
_entity.id
_entity.type
_entity.pdbx_description
1 polymer ?
#
loop_
_entity_poly.entity_id
_entity_poly.type
_entity_poly.pdbx_seq_one_letter_code
_entity_poly.pdbx_strand_id
1 'polypeptide(L)'
;MNRVKLGATMLPTRITATILAAFMMLQGTGLPAQSSTSDSSQPAKKKSGSAASPTKKSSSGSTSTAKKKTAPTKKGATARKKSTAARTITLHKSFVASSDLRPMARQLIDYRSPAAYAGVEGYAAKHAGTEPGALAWFAVGYAHYQDAQYPAAITALQKAQPNIGELKDYTSYFIGNAYVASNNPEASLTYLRDFGVRYPDSVYANDATLAYARALLATKRPAEAIQALSHLSGGGAEGEYLLGKAYVQNGQGRTGAEALRRVYYEYPASSQAELAEADLKKVPEADLLPAPSYGEREHRADGLYKAKRWSPSADEYRAMVAVAPAGQQSQVNIQLANALMKLGDNKQAREVLDRIADDGSEASAEKWAQSAEIARTTNNDAELSTVLEHMRATTPHSPWLESALFTAGNMYLLRQDYDKAIDYYKEIHDRFPNSSKASYAHWKCSWLTYRQNRPEEAKKYFDQQVEFYPASNEAPNAMYWRGRMAEDDKNYGLARAYYLKVSDRYRNYYYGVAARKRLAVIPDAPPVAVASLQRIPGITKIEPESLETMPPADDLHYNRSRLLENAGAIDLAVRELQGGTTSGPSWEMVQVARMYTDAGEYYRALQSLKKAINGYFAMDLAALPQPYWEGLFPRPYWDALRRYSDENGLDPYLVASLIRQESEFNPGVVSHANAYGLMQILPSTGKSTAKRVGLQNYKTDSLLEPTVNIELGTKYFREMVDHFGGQVEYALAAYNAGSSRVETWRSSGTYRDIEEFVESIPFTETREYVQAIVRNAEVYKRVYKTP
;
A
#
# COMPACT_ATOMS: atom_id res chain seq x y z
N MET A 1 -40.59 43.45 -13.30
CA MET A 1 -41.06 42.85 -12.04
C MET A 1 -41.19 41.36 -12.26
N ASN A 2 -40.39 40.61 -11.70
CA ASN A 2 -40.29 39.15 -11.39
C ASN A 2 -38.86 38.69 -11.51
N ARG A 3 -38.23 38.61 -10.34
CA ARG A 3 -36.91 37.96 -10.15
C ARG A 3 -37.10 36.46 -10.15
N VAL A 4 -36.46 35.76 -11.10
CA VAL A 4 -36.28 34.32 -11.03
C VAL A 4 -34.94 34.05 -10.35
N LYS A 5 -34.95 33.39 -9.20
CA LYS A 5 -33.79 32.86 -8.51
C LYS A 5 -33.37 31.56 -9.20
N LEU A 6 -32.17 31.54 -9.78
CA LEU A 6 -31.45 30.32 -10.15
C LEU A 6 -30.73 29.78 -8.92
N GLY A 7 -31.20 28.65 -8.43
CA GLY A 7 -30.50 27.88 -7.42
C GLY A 7 -29.36 27.09 -8.06
N ALA A 8 -28.13 27.36 -7.63
CA ALA A 8 -26.96 26.54 -7.95
C ALA A 8 -26.91 25.34 -7.00
N THR A 9 -27.19 24.16 -7.50
CA THR A 9 -26.94 22.89 -6.83
C THR A 9 -25.46 22.53 -7.00
N MET A 10 -24.70 22.64 -5.92
CA MET A 10 -23.34 22.10 -5.84
C MET A 10 -23.43 20.56 -5.74
N LEU A 11 -22.88 19.87 -6.72
CA LEU A 11 -22.56 18.44 -6.64
C LEU A 11 -21.21 18.28 -5.93
N PRO A 12 -21.05 17.32 -5.01
CA PRO A 12 -19.79 17.15 -4.30
C PRO A 12 -18.77 16.37 -5.16
N THR A 13 -17.63 17.01 -5.36
CA THR A 13 -16.40 16.40 -5.92
C THR A 13 -15.82 15.37 -4.96
N ARG A 14 -16.27 14.11 -5.06
CA ARG A 14 -15.64 12.94 -4.42
C ARG A 14 -15.49 11.79 -5.41
N ILE A 15 -14.74 12.00 -6.49
CA ILE A 15 -14.41 10.93 -7.45
C ILE A 15 -12.98 11.15 -7.98
N THR A 16 -11.95 10.96 -7.16
CA THR A 16 -10.57 10.87 -7.68
C THR A 16 -9.64 9.96 -6.87
N ALA A 17 -10.04 9.52 -5.70
CA ALA A 17 -9.21 8.61 -4.88
C ALA A 17 -9.60 7.11 -5.03
N THR A 18 -10.76 6.81 -5.59
CA THR A 18 -11.28 5.43 -5.70
C THR A 18 -10.84 4.73 -6.99
N ILE A 19 -10.44 5.47 -8.01
CA ILE A 19 -10.07 4.89 -9.32
C ILE A 19 -8.66 4.28 -9.29
N LEU A 20 -7.73 4.79 -8.49
CA LEU A 20 -6.39 4.19 -8.38
C LEU A 20 -6.40 2.88 -7.58
N ALA A 21 -7.30 2.74 -6.60
CA ALA A 21 -7.45 1.51 -5.82
C ALA A 21 -8.18 0.38 -6.58
N ALA A 22 -9.10 0.73 -7.49
CA ALA A 22 -9.80 -0.25 -8.34
C ALA A 22 -8.89 -0.81 -9.44
N PHE A 23 -7.90 -0.05 -9.93
CA PHE A 23 -6.93 -0.52 -10.92
C PHE A 23 -5.91 -1.51 -10.33
N MET A 24 -5.60 -1.42 -9.04
CA MET A 24 -4.73 -2.39 -8.34
C MET A 24 -5.44 -3.71 -8.00
N MET A 25 -6.77 -3.76 -8.01
CA MET A 25 -7.51 -4.99 -7.66
C MET A 25 -7.81 -5.94 -8.82
N LEU A 26 -7.56 -5.55 -10.05
CA LEU A 26 -7.87 -6.38 -11.24
C LEU A 26 -6.68 -7.20 -11.77
N GLN A 27 -5.50 -7.16 -11.15
CA GLN A 27 -4.31 -7.88 -11.63
C GLN A 27 -3.70 -8.87 -10.64
N GLY A 28 -4.47 -9.37 -9.68
CA GLY A 28 -4.00 -10.32 -8.67
C GLY A 28 -4.37 -11.78 -8.95
N THR A 29 -3.96 -12.38 -10.07
CA THR A 29 -3.88 -13.84 -10.19
C THR A 29 -2.49 -14.25 -10.69
N GLY A 30 -1.56 -14.40 -9.74
CA GLY A 30 -0.28 -15.04 -9.98
C GLY A 30 -0.48 -16.53 -10.28
N LEU A 31 -0.03 -16.96 -11.44
CA LEU A 31 0.18 -18.37 -11.74
C LEU A 31 1.35 -18.90 -10.89
N PRO A 32 1.28 -20.13 -10.36
CA PRO A 32 2.38 -20.69 -9.58
C PRO A 32 3.61 -20.93 -10.45
N ALA A 33 4.76 -20.56 -9.93
CA ALA A 33 6.05 -20.82 -10.54
C ALA A 33 6.29 -22.34 -10.60
N GLN A 34 6.31 -22.92 -11.80
CA GLN A 34 6.85 -24.24 -12.03
C GLN A 34 8.38 -24.14 -12.09
N SER A 35 9.02 -24.81 -11.13
CA SER A 35 10.46 -25.07 -11.16
C SER A 35 10.74 -26.14 -12.23
N SER A 36 11.43 -25.76 -13.30
CA SER A 36 11.97 -26.71 -14.27
C SER A 36 13.32 -27.23 -13.78
N THR A 37 13.36 -28.47 -13.35
CA THR A 37 14.58 -29.28 -13.40
C THR A 37 14.44 -30.27 -14.52
N SER A 38 15.28 -30.14 -15.54
CA SER A 38 15.52 -31.16 -16.57
C SER A 38 16.31 -32.30 -15.97
N ASP A 39 15.81 -33.54 -16.00
CA ASP A 39 16.64 -34.62 -16.44
C ASP A 39 15.80 -35.81 -16.94
N SER A 40 16.38 -36.52 -17.90
CA SER A 40 15.81 -37.47 -18.81
C SER A 40 15.81 -38.90 -18.26
N SER A 41 14.88 -39.72 -18.77
CA SER A 41 14.85 -41.18 -18.96
C SER A 41 13.95 -41.99 -18.06
N GLN A 42 12.99 -42.61 -18.73
CA GLN A 42 12.12 -43.72 -18.31
C GLN A 42 12.84 -45.12 -18.45
N PRO A 43 12.21 -46.27 -18.12
CA PRO A 43 11.09 -46.57 -17.23
C PRO A 43 11.24 -47.91 -16.40
N ALA A 44 10.27 -48.14 -15.54
CA ALA A 44 9.60 -49.42 -15.22
C ALA A 44 9.82 -50.17 -13.90
N LYS A 45 8.68 -50.40 -13.26
CA LYS A 45 8.11 -51.56 -12.53
C LYS A 45 8.41 -51.83 -11.04
N LYS A 46 7.31 -51.61 -10.29
CA LYS A 46 6.67 -52.45 -9.22
C LYS A 46 7.53 -53.37 -8.32
N LYS A 47 7.46 -53.21 -7.00
CA LYS A 47 6.66 -53.95 -5.98
C LYS A 47 7.25 -53.86 -4.57
N SER A 48 6.37 -53.53 -3.63
CA SER A 48 6.13 -54.07 -2.27
C SER A 48 7.26 -54.49 -1.33
N GLY A 49 7.18 -54.02 -0.09
CA GLY A 49 7.51 -54.80 1.09
C GLY A 49 8.35 -54.19 2.16
N SER A 50 7.70 -53.69 3.21
CA SER A 50 7.82 -54.09 4.62
C SER A 50 9.20 -54.01 5.34
N ALA A 51 9.22 -53.11 6.34
CA ALA A 51 9.61 -53.37 7.75
C ALA A 51 11.07 -53.43 8.20
N ALA A 52 11.28 -52.67 9.29
CA ALA A 52 12.15 -52.93 10.44
C ALA A 52 13.59 -52.41 10.48
N SER A 53 13.78 -51.44 11.39
CA SER A 53 15.02 -51.20 12.14
C SER A 53 15.35 -52.42 13.01
N PRO A 54 16.51 -52.55 13.69
CA PRO A 54 17.29 -51.55 14.39
C PRO A 54 18.81 -51.82 14.60
N THR A 55 19.45 -50.82 15.23
CA THR A 55 20.54 -50.93 16.24
C THR A 55 22.00 -51.10 15.89
N LYS A 56 22.78 -50.07 16.31
CA LYS A 56 23.89 -50.02 17.28
C LYS A 56 25.33 -50.51 16.96
N LYS A 57 26.25 -49.64 17.34
CA LYS A 57 27.57 -49.77 17.97
C LYS A 57 28.80 -49.83 17.03
N SER A 58 29.69 -48.92 17.16
CA SER A 58 30.72 -48.55 18.13
C SER A 58 32.15 -48.81 17.60
N SER A 59 33.00 -47.85 17.82
CA SER A 59 34.34 -47.87 18.39
C SER A 59 35.58 -47.81 17.50
N SER A 60 36.40 -46.85 17.87
CA SER A 60 37.87 -46.83 18.06
C SER A 60 38.72 -46.87 16.79
N GLY A 61 39.72 -46.13 16.61
CA GLY A 61 40.70 -45.47 17.51
C GLY A 61 42.02 -45.39 16.78
N SER A 62 42.83 -44.45 17.24
CA SER A 62 44.28 -44.35 17.24
C SER A 62 45.08 -43.77 16.03
N THR A 63 45.60 -42.59 16.24
CA THR A 63 47.03 -42.18 16.36
C THR A 63 48.06 -42.63 15.30
N SER A 64 48.75 -41.71 14.67
CA SER A 64 50.17 -41.37 14.97
C SER A 64 50.88 -40.55 13.91
N THR A 65 51.49 -39.49 14.38
CA THR A 65 52.85 -38.93 14.20
C THR A 65 53.46 -38.63 12.83
N ALA A 66 53.68 -37.33 12.68
CA ALA A 66 54.87 -36.57 12.30
C ALA A 66 55.93 -37.10 11.33
N LYS A 67 56.34 -36.25 10.35
CA LYS A 67 57.75 -35.72 10.22
C LYS A 67 57.88 -34.58 9.18
N LYS A 68 58.61 -33.58 9.60
CA LYS A 68 59.15 -32.43 8.85
C LYS A 68 60.01 -32.83 7.64
N LYS A 69 60.02 -32.00 6.60
CA LYS A 69 61.26 -31.50 5.98
C LYS A 69 61.01 -30.25 5.09
N THR A 70 61.96 -29.39 5.19
CA THR A 70 62.30 -28.07 4.76
C THR A 70 62.13 -27.68 3.27
N ALA A 71 61.98 -26.36 3.08
CA ALA A 71 61.81 -25.54 1.88
C ALA A 71 63.01 -25.58 0.87
N PRO A 72 62.82 -24.93 -0.35
CA PRO A 72 63.31 -23.57 -0.44
C PRO A 72 62.46 -22.62 -1.28
N THR A 73 62.56 -21.34 -0.96
CA THR A 73 62.20 -20.08 -1.51
C THR A 73 62.19 -19.90 -3.03
N LYS A 74 61.11 -19.31 -3.58
CA LYS A 74 61.18 -18.39 -4.73
C LYS A 74 60.18 -17.25 -4.59
N LYS A 75 60.73 -16.02 -4.71
CA LYS A 75 59.98 -14.74 -4.74
C LYS A 75 59.06 -14.64 -5.96
N GLY A 76 57.87 -14.13 -5.76
CA GLY A 76 56.97 -13.75 -6.85
C GLY A 76 55.67 -13.15 -6.34
N ALA A 77 55.49 -11.84 -6.53
CA ALA A 77 54.26 -11.04 -6.61
C ALA A 77 53.17 -11.26 -5.53
N THR A 78 53.11 -10.38 -4.57
CA THR A 78 52.02 -10.22 -3.60
C THR A 78 50.78 -9.67 -4.30
N ALA A 79 49.90 -10.55 -4.73
CA ALA A 79 48.48 -10.22 -4.88
C ALA A 79 47.86 -10.14 -3.47
N ARG A 80 47.54 -8.93 -3.06
CA ARG A 80 46.84 -8.64 -1.80
C ARG A 80 45.45 -9.25 -1.82
N LYS A 81 45.32 -10.51 -1.39
CA LYS A 81 43.99 -11.07 -1.02
C LYS A 81 43.47 -10.22 0.12
N LYS A 82 42.46 -9.37 -0.17
CA LYS A 82 41.59 -8.82 0.88
C LYS A 82 40.94 -10.00 1.57
N SER A 83 41.37 -10.30 2.80
CA SER A 83 40.64 -11.18 3.70
C SER A 83 39.33 -10.48 3.99
N THR A 84 38.21 -10.99 3.48
CA THR A 84 36.90 -10.65 3.94
C THR A 84 36.78 -11.15 5.37
N ALA A 85 37.07 -10.27 6.32
CA ALA A 85 36.77 -10.54 7.73
C ALA A 85 35.27 -10.81 7.84
N ALA A 86 34.90 -11.92 8.42
CA ALA A 86 33.50 -12.27 8.67
C ALA A 86 32.82 -11.16 9.49
N ARG A 87 31.75 -10.57 8.96
CA ARG A 87 30.99 -9.49 9.60
C ARG A 87 29.85 -10.10 10.38
N THR A 88 29.75 -9.78 11.67
CA THR A 88 28.65 -10.17 12.54
C THR A 88 27.65 -9.04 12.66
N ILE A 89 26.35 -9.34 12.50
CA ILE A 89 25.26 -8.38 12.75
C ILE A 89 25.16 -8.17 14.25
N THR A 90 25.33 -6.95 14.73
CA THR A 90 25.10 -6.55 16.12
C THR A 90 23.82 -5.73 16.18
N LEU A 91 22.75 -6.33 16.69
CA LEU A 91 21.37 -5.78 16.71
C LEU A 91 21.05 -4.90 17.92
N HIS A 92 22.04 -4.42 18.68
CA HIS A 92 21.78 -3.60 19.87
C HIS A 92 22.18 -2.14 19.63
N LYS A 93 21.16 -1.25 19.53
CA LYS A 93 21.41 0.17 19.71
C LYS A 93 21.59 0.44 21.20
N SER A 94 22.76 0.94 21.60
CA SER A 94 23.01 1.36 22.97
C SER A 94 22.19 2.61 23.29
N PHE A 95 21.62 2.68 24.51
CA PHE A 95 20.97 3.88 25.01
C PHE A 95 21.96 5.04 25.10
N VAL A 96 21.56 6.21 24.58
CA VAL A 96 22.33 7.45 24.65
C VAL A 96 21.60 8.43 25.55
N ALA A 97 22.22 8.78 26.65
CA ALA A 97 21.70 9.78 27.60
C ALA A 97 21.74 11.18 26.96
N SER A 98 20.76 12.01 27.31
CA SER A 98 20.63 13.41 26.87
C SER A 98 20.19 14.32 28.02
N SER A 99 20.49 15.61 27.93
CA SER A 99 19.91 16.63 28.81
C SER A 99 18.41 16.82 28.54
N ASP A 100 17.95 16.50 27.33
CA ASP A 100 16.58 16.67 26.89
C ASP A 100 15.81 15.37 27.00
N LEU A 101 14.55 15.44 27.43
CA LEU A 101 13.68 14.28 27.61
C LEU A 101 13.38 13.58 26.27
N ARG A 102 13.02 14.33 25.23
CA ARG A 102 12.50 13.79 23.96
C ARG A 102 13.36 12.68 23.34
N PRO A 103 14.71 12.85 23.16
CA PRO A 103 15.54 11.80 22.59
C PRO A 103 15.59 10.54 23.45
N MET A 104 15.60 10.68 24.79
CA MET A 104 15.64 9.55 25.72
C MET A 104 14.29 8.81 25.78
N ALA A 105 13.19 9.56 25.87
CA ALA A 105 11.83 9.02 25.85
C ALA A 105 11.55 8.28 24.52
N ARG A 106 12.03 8.82 23.40
CA ARG A 106 11.91 8.13 22.12
C ARG A 106 12.66 6.81 22.11
N GLN A 107 13.91 6.77 22.57
CA GLN A 107 14.66 5.51 22.71
C GLN A 107 13.97 4.52 23.64
N LEU A 108 13.33 5.00 24.71
CA LEU A 108 12.53 4.15 25.57
C LEU A 108 11.35 3.54 24.82
N ILE A 109 10.55 4.36 24.12
CA ILE A 109 9.38 3.90 23.39
C ILE A 109 9.77 2.93 22.24
N ASP A 110 10.91 3.13 21.59
CA ASP A 110 11.33 2.30 20.44
C ASP A 110 12.01 0.98 20.86
N TYR A 111 12.84 1.01 21.90
CA TYR A 111 13.75 -0.13 22.20
C TYR A 111 13.49 -0.83 23.53
N ARG A 112 12.77 -0.20 24.50
CA ARG A 112 12.36 -0.81 25.78
C ARG A 112 13.51 -1.46 26.54
N SER A 113 14.77 -0.96 26.38
CA SER A 113 15.92 -1.52 27.08
C SER A 113 15.94 -1.12 28.57
N PRO A 114 16.50 -1.95 29.47
CA PRO A 114 16.63 -1.57 30.87
C PRO A 114 17.39 -0.24 31.09
N ALA A 115 18.39 0.05 30.23
CA ALA A 115 19.13 1.31 30.27
C ALA A 115 18.26 2.51 29.87
N ALA A 116 17.33 2.34 28.90
CA ALA A 116 16.41 3.40 28.51
C ALA A 116 15.39 3.69 29.61
N TYR A 117 14.82 2.66 30.25
CA TYR A 117 13.98 2.85 31.44
C TYR A 117 14.72 3.61 32.56
N ALA A 118 15.88 3.14 32.94
CA ALA A 118 16.69 3.77 34.01
C ALA A 118 17.07 5.23 33.65
N GLY A 119 17.38 5.51 32.40
CA GLY A 119 17.70 6.85 31.92
C GLY A 119 16.52 7.82 32.03
N VAL A 120 15.32 7.41 31.59
CA VAL A 120 14.11 8.26 31.63
C VAL A 120 13.59 8.40 33.06
N GLU A 121 13.64 7.33 33.90
CA GLU A 121 13.31 7.38 35.33
C GLU A 121 14.28 8.30 36.10
N GLY A 122 15.57 8.26 35.78
CA GLY A 122 16.57 9.18 36.35
C GLY A 122 16.30 10.63 36.00
N TYR A 123 15.87 10.89 34.75
CA TYR A 123 15.42 12.22 34.35
C TYR A 123 14.18 12.67 35.14
N ALA A 124 13.17 11.79 35.25
CA ALA A 124 11.96 12.07 36.03
C ALA A 124 12.25 12.40 37.51
N ALA A 125 13.16 11.68 38.12
CA ALA A 125 13.58 11.92 39.50
C ALA A 125 14.30 13.28 39.64
N LYS A 126 15.18 13.62 38.69
CA LYS A 126 15.92 14.90 38.71
C LYS A 126 14.96 16.12 38.54
N HIS A 127 13.85 15.93 37.81
CA HIS A 127 12.87 16.96 37.52
C HIS A 127 11.54 16.74 38.29
N ALA A 128 11.63 16.15 39.47
CA ALA A 128 10.46 15.87 40.31
C ALA A 128 9.65 17.13 40.60
N GLY A 129 8.32 17.02 40.61
CA GLY A 129 7.40 18.13 40.85
C GLY A 129 7.23 19.13 39.66
N THR A 130 7.85 18.87 38.54
CA THR A 130 7.72 19.71 37.32
C THR A 130 7.00 18.97 36.21
N GLU A 131 6.47 19.72 35.22
CA GLU A 131 5.86 19.12 34.02
C GLU A 131 6.83 18.22 33.22
N PRO A 132 8.12 18.59 32.96
CA PRO A 132 9.08 17.69 32.32
C PRO A 132 9.29 16.35 33.07
N GLY A 133 9.32 16.40 34.43
CA GLY A 133 9.38 15.18 35.24
C GLY A 133 8.11 14.33 35.12
N ALA A 134 6.95 14.95 35.06
CA ALA A 134 5.68 14.27 34.85
C ALA A 134 5.59 13.65 33.44
N LEU A 135 6.05 14.37 32.40
CA LEU A 135 6.14 13.83 31.03
C LEU A 135 7.09 12.62 30.95
N ALA A 136 8.20 12.63 31.68
CA ALA A 136 9.10 11.48 31.76
C ALA A 136 8.43 10.27 32.43
N TRP A 137 7.70 10.45 33.52
CA TRP A 137 6.89 9.38 34.14
C TRP A 137 5.77 8.90 33.21
N PHE A 138 5.15 9.80 32.44
CA PHE A 138 4.17 9.42 31.42
C PHE A 138 4.80 8.51 30.36
N ALA A 139 5.99 8.86 29.84
CA ALA A 139 6.72 8.04 28.87
C ALA A 139 7.03 6.65 29.41
N VAL A 140 7.51 6.54 30.68
CA VAL A 140 7.75 5.25 31.36
C VAL A 140 6.46 4.44 31.47
N GLY A 141 5.38 5.09 31.93
CA GLY A 141 4.08 4.44 32.09
C GLY A 141 3.48 3.96 30.79
N TYR A 142 3.58 4.76 29.72
CA TYR A 142 3.11 4.40 28.39
C TYR A 142 3.93 3.25 27.80
N ALA A 143 5.25 3.24 27.97
CA ALA A 143 6.11 2.13 27.56
C ALA A 143 5.72 0.82 28.24
N HIS A 144 5.53 0.83 29.57
CA HIS A 144 5.04 -0.35 30.30
C HIS A 144 3.64 -0.79 29.87
N TYR A 145 2.73 0.18 29.58
CA TYR A 145 1.39 -0.13 29.08
C TYR A 145 1.44 -0.88 27.76
N GLN A 146 2.28 -0.43 26.81
CA GLN A 146 2.44 -1.09 25.51
C GLN A 146 3.03 -2.51 25.63
N ASP A 147 3.84 -2.77 26.66
CA ASP A 147 4.40 -4.10 26.96
C ASP A 147 3.46 -4.97 27.82
N ALA A 148 2.21 -4.53 28.03
CA ALA A 148 1.22 -5.18 28.88
C ALA A 148 1.68 -5.35 30.36
N GLN A 149 2.66 -4.57 30.80
CA GLN A 149 3.15 -4.54 32.18
C GLN A 149 2.28 -3.58 33.02
N TYR A 150 0.98 -3.87 33.10
CA TYR A 150 -0.03 -2.96 33.63
C TYR A 150 0.23 -2.45 35.05
N PRO A 151 0.69 -3.26 36.05
CA PRO A 151 1.00 -2.74 37.38
C PRO A 151 2.11 -1.68 37.39
N ALA A 152 3.16 -1.87 36.58
CA ALA A 152 4.24 -0.89 36.42
C ALA A 152 3.75 0.37 35.68
N ALA A 153 2.90 0.19 34.64
CA ALA A 153 2.29 1.29 33.92
C ALA A 153 1.44 2.17 34.85
N ILE A 154 0.56 1.57 35.64
CA ILE A 154 -0.28 2.27 36.63
C ILE A 154 0.57 3.08 37.60
N THR A 155 1.59 2.45 38.19
CA THR A 155 2.50 3.11 39.16
C THR A 155 3.20 4.35 38.53
N ALA A 156 3.73 4.22 37.30
CA ALA A 156 4.43 5.30 36.65
C ALA A 156 3.45 6.43 36.24
N LEU A 157 2.27 6.09 35.68
CA LEU A 157 1.25 7.07 35.29
C LEU A 157 0.66 7.82 36.49
N GLN A 158 0.51 7.15 37.65
CA GLN A 158 0.10 7.80 38.90
C GLN A 158 1.13 8.81 39.37
N LYS A 159 2.43 8.55 39.21
CA LYS A 159 3.51 9.52 39.51
C LYS A 159 3.46 10.72 38.57
N ALA A 160 3.02 10.55 37.32
CA ALA A 160 2.87 11.63 36.34
C ALA A 160 1.68 12.56 36.68
N GLN A 161 0.55 12.00 37.16
CA GLN A 161 -0.74 12.69 37.29
C GLN A 161 -0.70 14.07 38.00
N PRO A 162 0.03 14.29 39.08
CA PRO A 162 -0.04 15.57 39.81
C PRO A 162 0.42 16.78 38.97
N ASN A 163 1.42 16.61 38.12
CA ASN A 163 2.08 17.70 37.39
C ASN A 163 2.00 17.58 35.86
N ILE A 164 1.12 16.69 35.32
CA ILE A 164 1.05 16.41 33.88
C ILE A 164 0.30 17.48 33.06
N GLY A 165 -0.28 18.49 33.70
CA GLY A 165 -0.94 19.61 33.04
C GLY A 165 -2.10 19.19 32.14
N GLU A 166 -2.04 19.57 30.88
CA GLU A 166 -3.08 19.34 29.86
C GLU A 166 -3.29 17.87 29.44
N LEU A 167 -2.43 16.95 29.88
CA LEU A 167 -2.52 15.53 29.54
C LEU A 167 -3.14 14.66 30.66
N LYS A 168 -3.94 15.26 31.56
CA LYS A 168 -4.62 14.52 32.64
C LYS A 168 -5.59 13.47 32.15
N ASP A 169 -6.26 13.70 31.04
CA ASP A 169 -7.13 12.75 30.36
C ASP A 169 -6.36 11.52 29.88
N TYR A 170 -5.17 11.71 29.28
CA TYR A 170 -4.29 10.62 28.87
C TYR A 170 -3.91 9.71 30.04
N THR A 171 -3.43 10.29 31.15
CA THR A 171 -3.10 9.49 32.33
C THR A 171 -4.31 8.77 32.90
N SER A 172 -5.47 9.44 33.00
CA SER A 172 -6.70 8.84 33.49
C SER A 172 -7.17 7.69 32.59
N TYR A 173 -7.15 7.88 31.27
CA TYR A 173 -7.51 6.84 30.31
C TYR A 173 -6.60 5.61 30.42
N PHE A 174 -5.29 5.79 30.36
CA PHE A 174 -4.35 4.66 30.38
C PHE A 174 -4.33 3.94 31.71
N ILE A 175 -4.47 4.63 32.86
CA ILE A 175 -4.60 3.99 34.18
C ILE A 175 -5.90 3.17 34.24
N GLY A 176 -7.03 3.77 33.84
CA GLY A 176 -8.31 3.09 33.85
C GLY A 176 -8.30 1.85 32.96
N ASN A 177 -7.79 1.96 31.76
CA ASN A 177 -7.72 0.85 30.81
C ASN A 177 -6.71 -0.23 31.27
N ALA A 178 -5.57 0.15 31.92
CA ALA A 178 -4.63 -0.79 32.49
C ALA A 178 -5.27 -1.60 33.65
N TYR A 179 -6.12 -1.00 34.47
CA TYR A 179 -6.87 -1.72 35.49
C TYR A 179 -7.86 -2.72 34.89
N VAL A 180 -8.58 -2.35 33.82
CA VAL A 180 -9.46 -3.29 33.07
C VAL A 180 -8.63 -4.47 32.55
N ALA A 181 -7.51 -4.19 31.88
CA ALA A 181 -6.66 -5.20 31.28
C ALA A 181 -5.93 -6.10 32.29
N SER A 182 -5.68 -5.61 33.53
CA SER A 182 -5.08 -6.39 34.62
C SER A 182 -6.13 -7.10 35.50
N ASN A 183 -7.37 -7.21 35.01
CA ASN A 183 -8.47 -7.87 35.70
C ASN A 183 -8.82 -7.25 37.09
N ASN A 184 -8.68 -5.92 37.18
CA ASN A 184 -9.12 -5.13 38.34
C ASN A 184 -10.15 -4.06 37.93
N PRO A 185 -11.33 -4.47 37.42
CA PRO A 185 -12.29 -3.55 36.81
C PRO A 185 -12.87 -2.55 37.83
N GLU A 186 -12.98 -2.89 39.11
CA GLU A 186 -13.53 -1.98 40.12
C GLU A 186 -12.63 -0.73 40.28
N ALA A 187 -11.32 -0.89 40.33
CA ALA A 187 -10.38 0.23 40.41
C ALA A 187 -10.42 1.13 39.17
N SER A 188 -10.73 0.56 38.02
CA SER A 188 -10.82 1.35 36.75
C SER A 188 -11.98 2.34 36.78
N LEU A 189 -13.08 2.02 37.46
CA LEU A 189 -14.28 2.88 37.48
C LEU A 189 -13.99 4.29 38.02
N THR A 190 -13.06 4.42 38.96
CA THR A 190 -12.65 5.74 39.51
C THR A 190 -12.04 6.64 38.42
N TYR A 191 -11.31 6.07 37.47
CA TYR A 191 -10.63 6.81 36.41
C TYR A 191 -11.50 7.05 35.19
N LEU A 192 -12.43 6.14 34.87
CA LEU A 192 -13.21 6.14 33.62
C LEU A 192 -14.62 6.71 33.75
N ARG A 193 -15.19 6.77 35.01
CA ARG A 193 -16.49 7.34 35.24
C ARG A 193 -16.56 8.80 34.80
N ASP A 194 -17.63 9.14 34.07
CA ASP A 194 -17.91 10.50 33.59
C ASP A 194 -16.73 11.14 32.82
N PHE A 195 -15.93 10.29 32.15
CA PHE A 195 -14.69 10.73 31.49
C PHE A 195 -14.94 11.85 30.47
N GLY A 196 -15.93 11.71 29.58
CA GLY A 196 -16.27 12.71 28.59
C GLY A 196 -16.80 14.04 29.20
N VAL A 197 -17.37 14.00 30.41
CA VAL A 197 -17.78 15.21 31.12
C VAL A 197 -16.57 15.92 31.75
N ARG A 198 -15.65 15.15 32.31
CA ARG A 198 -14.43 15.69 32.92
C ARG A 198 -13.41 16.18 31.92
N TYR A 199 -13.41 15.61 30.73
CA TYR A 199 -12.45 15.86 29.63
C TYR A 199 -13.18 15.93 28.27
N PRO A 200 -13.98 17.00 28.04
CA PRO A 200 -14.85 17.10 26.86
C PRO A 200 -14.06 17.14 25.54
N ASP A 201 -12.82 17.70 25.59
CA ASP A 201 -11.96 17.83 24.41
C ASP A 201 -11.01 16.64 24.23
N SER A 202 -11.20 15.55 24.98
CA SER A 202 -10.30 14.40 24.89
C SER A 202 -10.61 13.54 23.67
N VAL A 203 -9.56 13.23 22.90
CA VAL A 203 -9.62 12.28 21.78
C VAL A 203 -9.89 10.84 22.23
N TYR A 204 -9.91 10.59 23.55
CA TYR A 204 -10.19 9.29 24.17
C TYR A 204 -11.59 9.18 24.74
N ALA A 205 -12.48 10.15 24.58
CA ALA A 205 -13.81 10.13 25.22
C ALA A 205 -14.60 8.85 24.88
N ASN A 206 -14.64 8.44 23.62
CA ASN A 206 -15.31 7.22 23.18
C ASN A 206 -14.61 5.95 23.68
N ASP A 207 -13.28 5.88 23.56
CA ASP A 207 -12.49 4.73 24.04
C ASP A 207 -12.62 4.53 25.56
N ALA A 208 -12.66 5.64 26.31
CA ALA A 208 -12.86 5.62 27.76
C ALA A 208 -14.26 5.11 28.12
N THR A 209 -15.28 5.50 27.37
CA THR A 209 -16.66 5.00 27.56
C THR A 209 -16.73 3.49 27.29
N LEU A 210 -16.07 2.99 26.25
CA LEU A 210 -15.99 1.55 25.96
C LEU A 210 -15.26 0.80 27.06
N ALA A 211 -14.14 1.32 27.55
CA ALA A 211 -13.39 0.73 28.65
C ALA A 211 -14.20 0.75 29.96
N TYR A 212 -14.94 1.83 30.23
CA TYR A 212 -15.85 1.94 31.36
C TYR A 212 -16.98 0.90 31.29
N ALA A 213 -17.59 0.72 30.12
CA ALA A 213 -18.62 -0.29 29.91
C ALA A 213 -18.07 -1.72 30.12
N ARG A 214 -16.86 -2.01 29.63
CA ARG A 214 -16.20 -3.31 29.93
C ARG A 214 -16.02 -3.53 31.44
N ALA A 215 -15.60 -2.51 32.17
CA ALA A 215 -15.43 -2.58 33.62
C ALA A 215 -16.77 -2.80 34.34
N LEU A 216 -17.82 -2.09 33.93
CA LEU A 216 -19.16 -2.25 34.52
C LEU A 216 -19.75 -3.66 34.27
N LEU A 217 -19.55 -4.22 33.07
CA LEU A 217 -19.94 -5.59 32.76
C LEU A 217 -19.17 -6.63 33.59
N ALA A 218 -17.87 -6.42 33.77
CA ALA A 218 -17.03 -7.29 34.58
C ALA A 218 -17.40 -7.23 36.09
N THR A 219 -17.88 -6.07 36.57
CA THR A 219 -18.36 -5.87 37.93
C THR A 219 -19.87 -6.15 38.13
N LYS A 220 -20.52 -6.74 37.12
CA LYS A 220 -21.93 -7.11 37.10
C LYS A 220 -22.88 -5.90 37.32
N ARG A 221 -22.57 -4.79 36.70
CA ARG A 221 -23.38 -3.55 36.69
C ARG A 221 -23.92 -3.24 35.27
N PRO A 222 -24.73 -4.16 34.66
CA PRO A 222 -25.14 -4.04 33.29
C PRO A 222 -26.04 -2.84 33.00
N ALA A 223 -26.90 -2.44 33.94
CA ALA A 223 -27.78 -1.28 33.78
C ALA A 223 -27.01 0.03 33.57
N GLU A 224 -25.92 0.22 34.32
CA GLU A 224 -25.04 1.39 34.15
C GLU A 224 -24.23 1.30 32.85
N ALA A 225 -23.82 0.10 32.43
CA ALA A 225 -23.20 -0.11 31.14
C ALA A 225 -24.13 0.26 29.97
N ILE A 226 -25.41 -0.11 30.03
CA ILE A 226 -26.43 0.29 29.05
C ILE A 226 -26.54 1.82 29.01
N GLN A 227 -26.64 2.47 30.16
CA GLN A 227 -26.73 3.93 30.25
C GLN A 227 -25.51 4.61 29.63
N ALA A 228 -24.29 4.16 29.95
CA ALA A 228 -23.04 4.72 29.39
C ALA A 228 -22.99 4.55 27.86
N LEU A 229 -23.33 3.37 27.35
CA LEU A 229 -23.25 3.05 25.93
C LEU A 229 -24.38 3.69 25.10
N SER A 230 -25.55 3.94 25.68
CA SER A 230 -26.70 4.52 24.97
C SER A 230 -26.42 5.96 24.48
N HIS A 231 -25.49 6.66 25.09
CA HIS A 231 -25.07 8.01 24.72
C HIS A 231 -23.81 8.04 23.85
N LEU A 232 -23.25 6.85 23.51
CA LEU A 232 -22.02 6.74 22.74
C LEU A 232 -22.31 6.91 21.23
N SER A 233 -21.92 8.04 20.66
CA SER A 233 -21.92 8.20 19.22
C SER A 233 -20.64 7.63 18.62
N GLY A 234 -20.77 6.69 17.66
CA GLY A 234 -19.60 6.13 16.96
C GLY A 234 -18.87 5.00 17.69
N GLY A 235 -19.56 4.26 18.56
CA GLY A 235 -19.00 3.08 19.25
C GLY A 235 -18.63 1.90 18.35
N GLY A 236 -19.12 1.90 17.10
CA GLY A 236 -18.81 0.88 16.10
C GLY A 236 -19.16 -0.54 16.55
N ALA A 237 -18.49 -1.52 15.97
CA ALA A 237 -18.71 -2.93 16.28
C ALA A 237 -18.54 -3.26 17.77
N GLU A 238 -17.61 -2.61 18.44
CA GLU A 238 -17.35 -2.88 19.85
C GLU A 238 -18.42 -2.30 20.77
N GLY A 239 -18.84 -1.06 20.53
CA GLY A 239 -19.92 -0.42 21.31
C GLY A 239 -21.21 -1.22 21.23
N GLU A 240 -21.61 -1.63 20.03
CA GLU A 240 -22.79 -2.45 19.81
C GLU A 240 -22.66 -3.84 20.43
N TYR A 241 -21.48 -4.47 20.37
CA TYR A 241 -21.22 -5.75 21.02
C TYR A 241 -21.35 -5.66 22.55
N LEU A 242 -20.73 -4.65 23.16
CA LEU A 242 -20.80 -4.44 24.60
C LEU A 242 -22.23 -4.11 25.04
N LEU A 243 -22.98 -3.35 24.24
CA LEU A 243 -24.41 -3.05 24.50
C LEU A 243 -25.25 -4.33 24.45
N GLY A 244 -25.03 -5.20 23.48
CA GLY A 244 -25.69 -6.50 23.38
C GLY A 244 -25.41 -7.36 24.62
N LYS A 245 -24.15 -7.44 25.05
CA LYS A 245 -23.79 -8.14 26.30
C LYS A 245 -24.43 -7.53 27.55
N ALA A 246 -24.48 -6.20 27.60
CA ALA A 246 -25.11 -5.50 28.72
C ALA A 246 -26.61 -5.83 28.84
N TYR A 247 -27.34 -5.83 27.72
CA TYR A 247 -28.72 -6.22 27.69
C TYR A 247 -28.95 -7.68 28.11
N VAL A 248 -28.11 -8.62 27.61
CA VAL A 248 -28.21 -10.03 28.04
C VAL A 248 -27.96 -10.18 29.52
N GLN A 249 -26.92 -9.55 30.06
CA GLN A 249 -26.59 -9.61 31.49
C GLN A 249 -27.66 -8.92 32.37
N ASN A 250 -28.41 -7.95 31.82
CA ASN A 250 -29.49 -7.24 32.50
C ASN A 250 -30.83 -7.98 32.42
N GLY A 251 -30.88 -9.21 31.91
CA GLY A 251 -32.07 -10.00 31.74
C GLY A 251 -32.97 -9.59 30.55
N GLN A 252 -32.46 -8.75 29.67
CA GLN A 252 -33.14 -8.28 28.45
C GLN A 252 -32.64 -9.10 27.25
N GLY A 253 -32.84 -10.43 27.31
CA GLY A 253 -32.24 -11.39 26.37
C GLY A 253 -32.56 -11.09 24.91
N ARG A 254 -33.83 -10.77 24.60
CA ARG A 254 -34.26 -10.45 23.22
C ARG A 254 -33.55 -9.21 22.68
N THR A 255 -33.55 -8.11 23.42
CA THR A 255 -32.88 -6.86 23.00
C THR A 255 -31.38 -7.07 22.84
N GLY A 256 -30.78 -7.87 23.75
CA GLY A 256 -29.39 -8.25 23.65
C GLY A 256 -29.09 -9.10 22.43
N ALA A 257 -29.93 -10.07 22.10
CA ALA A 257 -29.80 -10.88 20.90
C ALA A 257 -29.93 -10.02 19.63
N GLU A 258 -30.86 -9.04 19.60
CA GLU A 258 -31.01 -8.10 18.48
C GLU A 258 -29.75 -7.26 18.29
N ALA A 259 -29.13 -6.75 19.36
CA ALA A 259 -27.89 -5.98 19.30
C ALA A 259 -26.69 -6.85 18.82
N LEU A 260 -26.55 -8.06 19.37
CA LEU A 260 -25.50 -9.00 18.94
C LEU A 260 -25.67 -9.39 17.47
N ARG A 261 -26.91 -9.58 17.02
CA ARG A 261 -27.23 -9.87 15.61
C ARG A 261 -26.83 -8.68 14.71
N ARG A 262 -27.08 -7.43 15.11
CA ARG A 262 -26.61 -6.27 14.37
C ARG A 262 -25.09 -6.29 14.21
N VAL A 263 -24.33 -6.61 15.26
CA VAL A 263 -22.87 -6.74 15.16
C VAL A 263 -22.47 -7.76 14.09
N TYR A 264 -23.12 -8.93 14.07
CA TYR A 264 -22.82 -10.00 13.12
C TYR A 264 -23.08 -9.61 11.66
N TYR A 265 -24.16 -8.87 11.39
CA TYR A 265 -24.54 -8.50 10.03
C TYR A 265 -23.95 -7.18 9.56
N GLU A 266 -23.84 -6.16 10.41
CA GLU A 266 -23.38 -4.82 10.02
C GLU A 266 -21.85 -4.66 10.08
N TYR A 267 -21.15 -5.48 10.89
CA TYR A 267 -19.69 -5.41 11.04
C TYR A 267 -19.00 -6.74 10.73
N PRO A 268 -19.28 -7.40 9.59
CA PRO A 268 -18.94 -8.80 9.35
C PRO A 268 -17.42 -9.08 9.29
N ALA A 269 -16.61 -8.07 9.05
CA ALA A 269 -15.15 -8.18 9.01
C ALA A 269 -14.47 -7.91 10.37
N SER A 270 -15.24 -7.48 11.39
CA SER A 270 -14.72 -7.19 12.72
C SER A 270 -14.49 -8.46 13.54
N SER A 271 -13.57 -8.40 14.51
CA SER A 271 -13.40 -9.47 15.51
C SER A 271 -14.64 -9.63 16.42
N GLN A 272 -15.41 -8.56 16.61
CA GLN A 272 -16.64 -8.57 17.38
C GLN A 272 -17.74 -9.37 16.71
N ALA A 273 -17.76 -9.48 15.39
CA ALA A 273 -18.73 -10.30 14.67
C ALA A 273 -18.63 -11.79 15.04
N GLU A 274 -17.41 -12.32 15.16
CA GLU A 274 -17.17 -13.71 15.56
C GLU A 274 -17.54 -13.94 17.03
N LEU A 275 -17.26 -12.95 17.89
CA LEU A 275 -17.68 -13.00 19.30
C LEU A 275 -19.21 -12.91 19.45
N ALA A 276 -19.84 -12.05 18.66
CA ALA A 276 -21.30 -11.90 18.66
C ALA A 276 -22.01 -13.16 18.19
N GLU A 277 -21.51 -13.84 17.16
CA GLU A 277 -22.01 -15.14 16.71
C GLU A 277 -21.93 -16.19 17.81
N ALA A 278 -20.79 -16.26 18.50
CA ALA A 278 -20.56 -17.22 19.57
C ALA A 278 -21.46 -16.94 20.80
N ASP A 279 -21.74 -15.67 21.09
CA ASP A 279 -22.61 -15.29 22.20
C ASP A 279 -24.11 -15.42 21.86
N LEU A 280 -24.52 -15.13 20.61
CA LEU A 280 -25.90 -15.38 20.13
C LEU A 280 -26.33 -16.83 20.35
N LYS A 281 -25.45 -17.80 20.09
CA LYS A 281 -25.72 -19.25 20.30
C LYS A 281 -25.99 -19.62 21.77
N LYS A 282 -25.69 -18.71 22.71
CA LYS A 282 -25.92 -18.90 24.17
C LYS A 282 -27.15 -18.18 24.71
N VAL A 283 -27.78 -17.35 23.88
CA VAL A 283 -28.95 -16.55 24.25
C VAL A 283 -30.21 -17.26 23.73
N PRO A 284 -31.04 -17.87 24.61
CA PRO A 284 -32.21 -18.63 24.15
C PRO A 284 -33.22 -17.80 23.33
N GLU A 285 -33.32 -16.52 23.61
CA GLU A 285 -34.21 -15.59 22.91
C GLU A 285 -33.72 -15.29 21.48
N ALA A 286 -32.49 -15.64 21.12
CA ALA A 286 -31.99 -15.50 19.77
C ALA A 286 -32.75 -16.40 18.77
N ASP A 287 -33.20 -17.56 19.20
CA ASP A 287 -34.01 -18.47 18.39
C ASP A 287 -35.43 -17.94 18.12
N LEU A 288 -35.86 -16.95 18.90
CA LEU A 288 -37.17 -16.29 18.74
C LEU A 288 -37.08 -15.05 17.80
N LEU A 289 -35.91 -14.70 17.35
CA LEU A 289 -35.74 -13.59 16.40
C LEU A 289 -36.28 -14.02 15.02
N PRO A 290 -36.86 -13.10 14.25
CA PRO A 290 -37.23 -13.38 12.88
C PRO A 290 -35.99 -13.78 12.07
N ALA A 291 -36.19 -14.57 11.00
CA ALA A 291 -35.12 -14.89 10.09
C ALA A 291 -34.41 -13.60 9.59
N PRO A 292 -33.10 -13.66 9.32
CA PRO A 292 -32.39 -12.49 8.81
C PRO A 292 -33.03 -11.96 7.53
N SER A 293 -33.22 -10.66 7.48
CA SER A 293 -33.71 -9.99 6.28
C SER A 293 -32.76 -10.12 5.11
N TYR A 294 -33.25 -9.94 3.90
CA TYR A 294 -32.42 -9.87 2.71
C TYR A 294 -31.32 -8.81 2.85
N GLY A 295 -31.65 -7.60 3.30
CA GLY A 295 -30.69 -6.51 3.47
C GLY A 295 -29.59 -6.78 4.50
N GLU A 296 -29.90 -7.47 5.61
CA GLU A 296 -28.87 -7.89 6.58
C GLU A 296 -27.88 -8.85 5.95
N ARG A 297 -28.37 -9.87 5.21
CA ARG A 297 -27.50 -10.82 4.51
C ARG A 297 -26.68 -10.16 3.43
N GLU A 298 -27.28 -9.27 2.63
CA GLU A 298 -26.60 -8.51 1.59
C GLU A 298 -25.46 -7.68 2.17
N HIS A 299 -25.74 -6.91 3.23
CA HIS A 299 -24.71 -6.11 3.89
C HIS A 299 -23.54 -6.97 4.39
N ARG A 300 -23.85 -8.13 4.99
CA ARG A 300 -22.82 -9.05 5.45
C ARG A 300 -22.04 -9.67 4.30
N ALA A 301 -22.70 -10.14 3.25
CA ALA A 301 -22.05 -10.74 2.08
C ALA A 301 -21.10 -9.76 1.39
N ASP A 302 -21.55 -8.52 1.17
CA ASP A 302 -20.79 -7.43 0.59
C ASP A 302 -19.58 -7.02 1.47
N GLY A 303 -19.82 -6.90 2.78
CA GLY A 303 -18.77 -6.58 3.75
C GLY A 303 -17.66 -7.63 3.77
N LEU A 304 -18.01 -8.90 3.74
CA LEU A 304 -17.07 -10.03 3.65
C LEU A 304 -16.34 -10.03 2.31
N TYR A 305 -17.03 -9.75 1.19
CA TYR A 305 -16.42 -9.64 -0.13
C TYR A 305 -15.38 -8.51 -0.18
N LYS A 306 -15.72 -7.32 0.31
CA LYS A 306 -14.82 -6.16 0.41
C LYS A 306 -13.61 -6.47 1.30
N ALA A 307 -13.81 -7.25 2.36
CA ALA A 307 -12.72 -7.72 3.24
C ALA A 307 -11.92 -8.90 2.67
N LYS A 308 -12.17 -9.31 1.41
CA LYS A 308 -11.53 -10.44 0.73
C LYS A 308 -11.74 -11.80 1.43
N ARG A 309 -12.79 -11.91 2.23
CA ARG A 309 -13.21 -13.17 2.86
C ARG A 309 -14.17 -13.90 1.91
N TRP A 310 -13.62 -14.39 0.79
CA TRP A 310 -14.39 -14.86 -0.37
C TRP A 310 -15.32 -16.03 -0.05
N SER A 311 -14.84 -17.04 0.72
CA SER A 311 -15.64 -18.22 1.04
C SER A 311 -16.88 -17.89 1.87
N PRO A 312 -16.80 -17.24 3.04
CA PRO A 312 -18.01 -16.88 3.80
C PRO A 312 -18.90 -15.88 3.06
N SER A 313 -18.34 -15.03 2.19
CA SER A 313 -19.14 -14.16 1.31
C SER A 313 -19.97 -14.98 0.32
N ALA A 314 -19.36 -15.99 -0.34
CA ALA A 314 -20.08 -16.89 -1.26
C ALA A 314 -21.16 -17.69 -0.55
N ASP A 315 -20.94 -18.09 0.70
CA ASP A 315 -21.94 -18.81 1.50
C ASP A 315 -23.17 -17.94 1.82
N GLU A 316 -22.97 -16.65 2.16
CA GLU A 316 -24.07 -15.73 2.36
C GLU A 316 -24.84 -15.45 1.06
N TYR A 317 -24.15 -15.15 -0.05
CA TYR A 317 -24.81 -14.98 -1.35
C TYR A 317 -25.60 -16.23 -1.77
N ARG A 318 -25.06 -17.43 -1.54
CA ARG A 318 -25.75 -18.69 -1.83
C ARG A 318 -27.04 -18.83 -1.01
N ALA A 319 -26.99 -18.47 0.26
CA ALA A 319 -28.17 -18.45 1.11
C ALA A 319 -29.21 -17.40 0.66
N MET A 320 -28.75 -16.27 0.10
CA MET A 320 -29.63 -15.20 -0.41
C MET A 320 -30.36 -15.60 -1.70
N VAL A 321 -29.76 -16.43 -2.58
CA VAL A 321 -30.39 -16.85 -3.84
C VAL A 321 -31.81 -17.40 -3.63
N ALA A 322 -32.00 -18.17 -2.54
CA ALA A 322 -33.30 -18.78 -2.23
C ALA A 322 -34.37 -17.80 -1.72
N VAL A 323 -33.97 -16.64 -1.17
CA VAL A 323 -34.84 -15.66 -0.51
C VAL A 323 -34.83 -14.29 -1.19
N ALA A 324 -34.10 -14.14 -2.25
CA ALA A 324 -33.99 -12.88 -2.97
C ALA A 324 -35.32 -12.49 -3.60
N PRO A 325 -35.76 -11.22 -3.48
CA PRO A 325 -36.90 -10.71 -4.23
C PRO A 325 -36.72 -10.94 -5.73
N ALA A 326 -37.83 -11.18 -6.46
CA ALA A 326 -37.76 -11.55 -7.89
C ALA A 326 -36.91 -10.60 -8.73
N GLY A 327 -36.92 -9.30 -8.46
CA GLY A 327 -36.09 -8.32 -9.18
C GLY A 327 -34.59 -8.29 -8.79
N GLN A 328 -34.18 -9.00 -7.75
CA GLN A 328 -32.81 -9.00 -7.24
C GLN A 328 -32.09 -10.33 -7.43
N GLN A 329 -32.78 -11.38 -7.88
CA GLN A 329 -32.20 -12.71 -8.05
C GLN A 329 -31.00 -12.71 -9.00
N SER A 330 -31.07 -12.01 -10.11
CA SER A 330 -29.96 -11.88 -11.07
C SER A 330 -28.74 -11.24 -10.43
N GLN A 331 -28.91 -10.18 -9.66
CA GLN A 331 -27.80 -9.48 -8.99
C GLN A 331 -27.12 -10.36 -7.96
N VAL A 332 -27.91 -11.09 -7.15
CA VAL A 332 -27.33 -12.03 -6.16
C VAL A 332 -26.56 -13.15 -6.85
N ASN A 333 -27.05 -13.69 -7.95
CA ASN A 333 -26.32 -14.69 -8.72
C ASN A 333 -25.00 -14.13 -9.30
N ILE A 334 -25.01 -12.88 -9.76
CA ILE A 334 -23.79 -12.19 -10.22
C ILE A 334 -22.78 -12.08 -9.08
N GLN A 335 -23.17 -11.61 -7.91
CA GLN A 335 -22.26 -11.47 -6.76
C GLN A 335 -21.74 -12.82 -6.27
N LEU A 336 -22.57 -13.85 -6.28
CA LEU A 336 -22.14 -15.23 -5.99
C LEU A 336 -21.10 -15.71 -7.00
N ALA A 337 -21.36 -15.50 -8.29
CA ALA A 337 -20.40 -15.86 -9.34
C ALA A 337 -19.07 -15.12 -9.17
N ASN A 338 -19.11 -13.82 -8.85
CA ASN A 338 -17.92 -13.02 -8.56
C ASN A 338 -17.12 -13.60 -7.38
N ALA A 339 -17.77 -13.98 -6.30
CA ALA A 339 -17.10 -14.60 -5.14
C ALA A 339 -16.47 -15.96 -5.50
N LEU A 340 -17.18 -16.79 -6.28
CA LEU A 340 -16.68 -18.08 -6.77
C LEU A 340 -15.49 -17.94 -7.72
N MET A 341 -15.52 -16.94 -8.61
CA MET A 341 -14.37 -16.62 -9.47
C MET A 341 -13.14 -16.20 -8.66
N LYS A 342 -13.33 -15.43 -7.56
CA LYS A 342 -12.22 -15.10 -6.65
C LYS A 342 -11.64 -16.30 -5.92
N LEU A 343 -12.43 -17.34 -5.71
CA LEU A 343 -12.01 -18.64 -5.17
C LEU A 343 -11.37 -19.54 -6.23
N GLY A 344 -11.41 -19.16 -7.52
CA GLY A 344 -10.93 -19.96 -8.64
C GLY A 344 -11.92 -21.04 -9.10
N ASP A 345 -13.13 -21.08 -8.55
CA ASP A 345 -14.16 -22.05 -8.93
C ASP A 345 -14.98 -21.53 -10.13
N ASN A 346 -14.32 -21.47 -11.27
CA ASN A 346 -14.93 -21.02 -12.53
C ASN A 346 -16.08 -21.94 -12.99
N LYS A 347 -16.09 -23.21 -12.58
CA LYS A 347 -17.16 -24.15 -12.94
C LYS A 347 -18.46 -23.76 -12.24
N GLN A 348 -18.44 -23.64 -10.90
CA GLN A 348 -19.62 -23.22 -10.16
C GLN A 348 -20.06 -21.81 -10.54
N ALA A 349 -19.09 -20.90 -10.81
CA ALA A 349 -19.42 -19.54 -11.29
C ALA A 349 -20.26 -19.58 -12.58
N ARG A 350 -19.90 -20.41 -13.56
CA ARG A 350 -20.71 -20.59 -14.80
C ARG A 350 -22.12 -21.11 -14.48
N GLU A 351 -22.23 -22.17 -13.69
CA GLU A 351 -23.51 -22.77 -13.32
C GLU A 351 -24.46 -21.75 -12.66
N VAL A 352 -23.89 -20.77 -11.94
CA VAL A 352 -24.65 -19.68 -11.31
C VAL A 352 -25.03 -18.62 -12.33
N LEU A 353 -24.10 -18.22 -13.22
CA LEU A 353 -24.36 -17.25 -14.28
C LEU A 353 -25.44 -17.75 -15.25
N ASP A 354 -25.48 -19.05 -15.56
CA ASP A 354 -26.47 -19.66 -16.44
C ASP A 354 -27.92 -19.55 -15.95
N ARG A 355 -28.11 -19.31 -14.64
CA ARG A 355 -29.45 -19.07 -14.05
C ARG A 355 -30.01 -17.67 -14.36
N ILE A 356 -29.16 -16.76 -14.84
CA ILE A 356 -29.54 -15.37 -15.14
C ILE A 356 -30.15 -15.34 -16.55
N ALA A 357 -31.33 -14.75 -16.67
CA ALA A 357 -32.00 -14.60 -17.95
C ALA A 357 -31.14 -13.82 -18.95
N ASP A 358 -31.26 -14.19 -20.23
CA ASP A 358 -30.64 -13.50 -21.34
C ASP A 358 -31.68 -12.59 -22.02
N ASP A 359 -32.00 -11.48 -21.36
CA ASP A 359 -33.11 -10.58 -21.70
C ASP A 359 -32.65 -9.17 -22.13
N GLY A 360 -31.32 -8.99 -22.33
CA GLY A 360 -30.75 -7.69 -22.70
C GLY A 360 -30.70 -6.67 -21.57
N SER A 361 -31.02 -7.08 -20.32
CA SER A 361 -30.87 -6.23 -19.14
C SER A 361 -29.39 -6.00 -18.78
N GLU A 362 -29.14 -5.04 -17.89
CA GLU A 362 -27.79 -4.82 -17.34
C GLU A 362 -27.24 -6.07 -16.62
N ALA A 363 -28.10 -6.83 -15.95
CA ALA A 363 -27.72 -8.08 -15.32
C ALA A 363 -27.32 -9.16 -16.34
N SER A 364 -28.02 -9.22 -17.47
CA SER A 364 -27.66 -10.05 -18.62
C SER A 364 -26.30 -9.61 -19.21
N ALA A 365 -26.07 -8.31 -19.39
CA ALA A 365 -24.81 -7.78 -19.89
C ALA A 365 -23.64 -8.09 -18.92
N GLU A 366 -23.84 -7.95 -17.61
CA GLU A 366 -22.84 -8.28 -16.58
C GLU A 366 -22.52 -9.78 -16.57
N LYS A 367 -23.54 -10.66 -16.65
CA LYS A 367 -23.37 -12.10 -16.82
C LYS A 367 -22.39 -12.42 -17.95
N TRP A 368 -22.62 -11.84 -19.10
CA TRP A 368 -21.79 -12.07 -20.28
C TRP A 368 -20.37 -11.51 -20.14
N ALA A 369 -20.20 -10.35 -19.49
CA ALA A 369 -18.88 -9.80 -19.20
C ALA A 369 -18.07 -10.71 -18.27
N GLN A 370 -18.72 -11.31 -17.26
CA GLN A 370 -18.07 -12.30 -16.39
C GLN A 370 -17.75 -13.60 -17.13
N SER A 371 -18.61 -14.02 -18.04
CA SER A 371 -18.33 -15.17 -18.94
C SER A 371 -17.10 -14.91 -19.81
N ALA A 372 -16.93 -13.68 -20.33
CA ALA A 372 -15.72 -13.25 -21.03
C ALA A 372 -14.47 -13.36 -20.14
N GLU A 373 -14.57 -12.94 -18.88
CA GLU A 373 -13.45 -13.04 -17.93
C GLU A 373 -13.12 -14.52 -17.58
N ILE A 374 -14.12 -15.38 -17.47
CA ILE A 374 -13.91 -16.82 -17.30
C ILE A 374 -13.25 -17.40 -18.56
N ALA A 375 -13.72 -17.06 -19.76
CA ALA A 375 -13.13 -17.50 -21.02
C ALA A 375 -11.65 -17.07 -21.12
N ARG A 376 -11.31 -15.84 -20.70
CA ARG A 376 -9.93 -15.36 -20.62
C ARG A 376 -9.10 -16.22 -19.64
N THR A 377 -9.59 -16.45 -18.42
CA THR A 377 -8.83 -17.18 -17.39
C THR A 377 -8.66 -18.66 -17.72
N THR A 378 -9.58 -19.23 -18.48
CA THR A 378 -9.51 -20.60 -18.98
C THR A 378 -8.86 -20.71 -20.38
N ASN A 379 -8.40 -19.59 -20.93
CA ASN A 379 -7.73 -19.49 -22.22
C ASN A 379 -8.57 -20.04 -23.39
N ASN A 380 -9.88 -19.73 -23.38
CA ASN A 380 -10.85 -20.21 -24.36
C ASN A 380 -11.27 -19.08 -25.33
N ASP A 381 -10.53 -18.95 -26.43
CA ASP A 381 -10.75 -17.89 -27.44
C ASP A 381 -12.09 -18.02 -28.16
N ALA A 382 -12.52 -19.24 -28.44
CA ALA A 382 -13.78 -19.46 -29.13
C ALA A 382 -14.98 -18.98 -28.30
N GLU A 383 -14.97 -19.30 -27.03
CA GLU A 383 -15.97 -18.83 -26.09
C GLU A 383 -15.94 -17.29 -25.95
N LEU A 384 -14.75 -16.69 -25.81
CA LEU A 384 -14.60 -15.23 -25.72
C LEU A 384 -15.19 -14.54 -26.97
N SER A 385 -14.90 -15.07 -28.17
CA SER A 385 -15.47 -14.54 -29.42
C SER A 385 -16.99 -14.61 -29.44
N THR A 386 -17.55 -15.79 -29.10
CA THR A 386 -19.02 -16.00 -29.04
C THR A 386 -19.67 -15.03 -28.04
N VAL A 387 -19.09 -14.87 -26.86
CA VAL A 387 -19.60 -13.95 -25.84
C VAL A 387 -19.61 -12.51 -26.35
N LEU A 388 -18.53 -12.06 -26.98
CA LEU A 388 -18.44 -10.68 -27.49
C LEU A 388 -19.40 -10.44 -28.65
N GLU A 389 -19.57 -11.40 -29.58
CA GLU A 389 -20.56 -11.33 -30.65
C GLU A 389 -21.98 -11.21 -30.09
N HIS A 390 -22.31 -12.01 -29.09
CA HIS A 390 -23.60 -11.96 -28.42
C HIS A 390 -23.85 -10.60 -27.75
N MET A 391 -22.86 -10.08 -27.01
CA MET A 391 -22.99 -8.77 -26.34
C MET A 391 -23.11 -7.61 -27.34
N ARG A 392 -22.42 -7.69 -28.47
CA ARG A 392 -22.58 -6.68 -29.55
C ARG A 392 -24.01 -6.66 -30.14
N ALA A 393 -24.65 -7.81 -30.20
CA ALA A 393 -26.01 -7.96 -30.70
C ALA A 393 -27.07 -7.54 -29.68
N THR A 394 -26.90 -7.89 -28.41
CA THR A 394 -27.94 -7.77 -27.38
C THR A 394 -27.79 -6.52 -26.51
N THR A 395 -26.56 -6.14 -26.19
CA THR A 395 -26.25 -5.04 -25.24
C THR A 395 -25.14 -4.11 -25.76
N PRO A 396 -25.26 -3.53 -27.00
CA PRO A 396 -24.19 -2.83 -27.71
C PRO A 396 -23.69 -1.53 -27.03
N HIS A 397 -24.45 -0.98 -26.10
CA HIS A 397 -24.13 0.26 -25.39
C HIS A 397 -23.87 0.05 -23.90
N SER A 398 -23.89 -1.19 -23.42
CA SER A 398 -23.64 -1.49 -22.01
C SER A 398 -22.16 -1.28 -21.63
N PRO A 399 -21.86 -0.69 -20.47
CA PRO A 399 -20.48 -0.59 -19.96
C PRO A 399 -19.85 -1.97 -19.68
N TRP A 400 -20.67 -3.02 -19.62
CA TRP A 400 -20.19 -4.39 -19.51
C TRP A 400 -19.57 -4.90 -20.82
N LEU A 401 -20.09 -4.50 -21.99
CA LEU A 401 -19.43 -4.76 -23.27
C LEU A 401 -18.07 -4.07 -23.34
N GLU A 402 -17.96 -2.83 -22.90
CA GLU A 402 -16.66 -2.16 -22.78
C GLU A 402 -15.67 -2.95 -21.93
N SER A 403 -16.13 -3.48 -20.80
CA SER A 403 -15.30 -4.27 -19.90
C SER A 403 -14.85 -5.59 -20.55
N ALA A 404 -15.72 -6.26 -21.27
CA ALA A 404 -15.40 -7.49 -21.99
C ALA A 404 -14.41 -7.23 -23.15
N LEU A 405 -14.61 -6.16 -23.92
CA LEU A 405 -13.68 -5.73 -24.97
C LEU A 405 -12.30 -5.39 -24.40
N PHE A 406 -12.25 -4.72 -23.27
CA PHE A 406 -10.99 -4.39 -22.58
C PHE A 406 -10.28 -5.65 -22.09
N THR A 407 -11.01 -6.63 -21.57
CA THR A 407 -10.49 -7.95 -21.21
C THR A 407 -9.88 -8.66 -22.43
N ALA A 408 -10.56 -8.65 -23.56
CA ALA A 408 -10.07 -9.24 -24.82
C ALA A 408 -8.82 -8.50 -25.34
N GLY A 409 -8.85 -7.17 -25.39
CA GLY A 409 -7.71 -6.35 -25.83
C GLY A 409 -6.46 -6.63 -25.00
N ASN A 410 -6.58 -6.67 -23.66
CA ASN A 410 -5.47 -7.02 -22.77
C ASN A 410 -4.97 -8.46 -22.98
N MET A 411 -5.86 -9.42 -23.19
CA MET A 411 -5.48 -10.80 -23.44
C MET A 411 -4.63 -10.94 -24.71
N TYR A 412 -5.06 -10.34 -25.80
CA TYR A 412 -4.31 -10.38 -27.06
C TYR A 412 -3.04 -9.54 -27.02
N LEU A 413 -3.02 -8.42 -26.29
CA LEU A 413 -1.79 -7.65 -26.01
C LEU A 413 -0.73 -8.52 -25.34
N LEU A 414 -1.10 -9.28 -24.30
CA LEU A 414 -0.17 -10.17 -23.58
C LEU A 414 0.33 -11.34 -24.43
N ARG A 415 -0.46 -11.76 -25.41
CA ARG A 415 -0.09 -12.79 -26.41
C ARG A 415 0.68 -12.23 -27.59
N GLN A 416 0.89 -10.90 -27.66
CA GLN A 416 1.54 -10.20 -28.76
C GLN A 416 0.79 -10.30 -30.11
N ASP A 417 -0.50 -10.63 -30.07
CA ASP A 417 -1.40 -10.53 -31.22
C ASP A 417 -1.92 -9.09 -31.31
N TYR A 418 -1.06 -8.23 -31.83
CA TYR A 418 -1.29 -6.77 -31.79
C TYR A 418 -2.45 -6.33 -32.68
N ASP A 419 -2.71 -7.01 -33.80
CA ASP A 419 -3.82 -6.66 -34.67
C ASP A 419 -5.16 -6.86 -33.95
N LYS A 420 -5.37 -8.02 -33.34
CA LYS A 420 -6.58 -8.26 -32.55
C LYS A 420 -6.68 -7.32 -31.34
N ALA A 421 -5.55 -7.05 -30.68
CA ALA A 421 -5.55 -6.11 -29.55
C ALA A 421 -6.00 -4.72 -30.00
N ILE A 422 -5.50 -4.22 -31.15
CA ILE A 422 -5.89 -2.93 -31.75
C ILE A 422 -7.38 -2.94 -32.06
N ASP A 423 -7.91 -4.00 -32.71
CA ASP A 423 -9.33 -4.08 -33.08
C ASP A 423 -10.24 -3.94 -31.86
N TYR A 424 -9.95 -4.65 -30.76
CA TYR A 424 -10.73 -4.54 -29.53
C TYR A 424 -10.59 -3.18 -28.83
N TYR A 425 -9.38 -2.62 -28.77
CA TYR A 425 -9.18 -1.29 -28.18
C TYR A 425 -9.82 -0.19 -29.02
N LYS A 426 -9.75 -0.30 -30.35
CA LYS A 426 -10.41 0.62 -31.26
C LYS A 426 -11.92 0.59 -31.09
N GLU A 427 -12.51 -0.59 -30.94
CA GLU A 427 -13.96 -0.72 -30.70
C GLU A 427 -14.38 -0.03 -29.39
N ILE A 428 -13.54 -0.06 -28.34
CA ILE A 428 -13.82 0.68 -27.11
C ILE A 428 -13.86 2.18 -27.38
N HIS A 429 -12.84 2.71 -28.07
CA HIS A 429 -12.80 4.13 -28.40
C HIS A 429 -14.01 4.55 -29.25
N ASP A 430 -14.37 3.77 -30.28
CA ASP A 430 -15.42 4.09 -31.21
C ASP A 430 -16.83 4.05 -30.58
N ARG A 431 -17.07 3.09 -29.68
CA ARG A 431 -18.38 2.91 -29.01
C ARG A 431 -18.55 3.69 -27.73
N PHE A 432 -17.46 3.85 -26.94
CA PHE A 432 -17.48 4.41 -25.59
C PHE A 432 -16.47 5.57 -25.43
N PRO A 433 -16.46 6.60 -26.31
CA PRO A 433 -15.38 7.61 -26.35
C PRO A 433 -15.25 8.45 -25.07
N ASN A 434 -16.30 8.51 -24.25
CA ASN A 434 -16.32 9.27 -22.99
C ASN A 434 -16.08 8.40 -21.75
N SER A 435 -15.78 7.12 -21.92
CA SER A 435 -15.53 6.22 -20.79
C SER A 435 -14.15 6.45 -20.19
N SER A 436 -13.98 5.97 -18.96
CA SER A 436 -12.69 6.05 -18.28
C SER A 436 -11.59 5.19 -18.92
N LYS A 437 -11.96 4.18 -19.74
CA LYS A 437 -11.02 3.30 -20.44
C LYS A 437 -10.69 3.78 -21.85
N ALA A 438 -11.50 4.67 -22.44
CA ALA A 438 -11.36 5.11 -23.81
C ALA A 438 -10.00 5.73 -24.14
N SER A 439 -9.50 6.60 -23.27
CA SER A 439 -8.18 7.22 -23.43
C SER A 439 -7.05 6.19 -23.46
N TYR A 440 -7.06 5.24 -22.52
CA TYR A 440 -6.07 4.17 -22.48
C TYR A 440 -6.18 3.26 -23.71
N ALA A 441 -7.39 2.89 -24.11
CA ALA A 441 -7.63 2.05 -25.26
C ALA A 441 -7.12 2.74 -26.56
N HIS A 442 -7.43 4.02 -26.75
CA HIS A 442 -6.94 4.80 -27.88
C HIS A 442 -5.40 4.95 -27.87
N TRP A 443 -4.81 5.17 -26.69
CA TRP A 443 -3.35 5.15 -26.52
C TRP A 443 -2.74 3.80 -26.93
N LYS A 444 -3.38 2.68 -26.59
CA LYS A 444 -2.90 1.35 -27.02
C LYS A 444 -2.98 1.19 -28.55
N CYS A 445 -4.04 1.65 -29.18
CA CYS A 445 -4.09 1.70 -30.65
C CYS A 445 -2.91 2.50 -31.22
N SER A 446 -2.66 3.69 -30.66
CA SER A 446 -1.55 4.55 -31.10
C SER A 446 -0.20 3.84 -30.99
N TRP A 447 0.07 3.27 -29.81
CA TRP A 447 1.34 2.63 -29.50
C TRP A 447 1.57 1.35 -30.30
N LEU A 448 0.56 0.46 -30.38
CA LEU A 448 0.70 -0.82 -31.06
C LEU A 448 0.82 -0.62 -32.58
N THR A 449 0.10 0.34 -33.17
CA THR A 449 0.24 0.73 -34.60
C THR A 449 1.66 1.23 -34.88
N TYR A 450 2.23 2.05 -33.98
CA TYR A 450 3.64 2.48 -34.09
C TYR A 450 4.59 1.28 -34.05
N ARG A 451 4.38 0.35 -33.13
CA ARG A 451 5.21 -0.86 -32.96
C ARG A 451 5.12 -1.83 -34.15
N GLN A 452 4.03 -1.80 -34.90
CA GLN A 452 3.86 -2.56 -36.13
C GLN A 452 4.46 -1.87 -37.38
N ASN A 453 5.24 -0.81 -37.14
CA ASN A 453 5.88 -0.04 -38.23
C ASN A 453 4.87 0.52 -39.28
N ARG A 454 3.73 1.04 -38.78
CA ARG A 454 2.70 1.77 -39.56
C ARG A 454 2.77 3.27 -39.20
N PRO A 455 3.82 4.00 -39.64
CA PRO A 455 4.13 5.33 -39.11
C PRO A 455 3.04 6.38 -39.43
N GLU A 456 2.46 6.39 -40.63
CA GLU A 456 1.48 7.40 -40.99
C GLU A 456 0.15 7.23 -40.25
N GLU A 457 -0.22 6.01 -39.95
CA GLU A 457 -1.41 5.72 -39.16
C GLU A 457 -1.12 6.06 -37.68
N ALA A 458 0.05 5.70 -37.16
CA ALA A 458 0.47 6.02 -35.78
C ALA A 458 0.51 7.53 -35.53
N LYS A 459 1.00 8.34 -36.48
CA LYS A 459 0.98 9.82 -36.38
C LYS A 459 -0.44 10.34 -36.18
N LYS A 460 -1.41 9.82 -36.96
CA LYS A 460 -2.82 10.20 -36.80
C LYS A 460 -3.36 9.84 -35.40
N TYR A 461 -3.10 8.62 -34.94
CA TYR A 461 -3.54 8.20 -33.60
C TYR A 461 -2.91 9.03 -32.50
N PHE A 462 -1.62 9.36 -32.56
CA PHE A 462 -0.98 10.22 -31.56
C PHE A 462 -1.56 11.63 -31.57
N ASP A 463 -1.82 12.21 -32.72
CA ASP A 463 -2.44 13.54 -32.85
C ASP A 463 -3.88 13.51 -32.32
N GLN A 464 -4.66 12.46 -32.61
CA GLN A 464 -6.00 12.23 -32.08
C GLN A 464 -6.02 12.03 -30.55
N GLN A 465 -5.01 11.33 -29.97
CA GLN A 465 -4.90 11.17 -28.52
C GLN A 465 -4.81 12.52 -27.82
N VAL A 466 -4.00 13.42 -28.35
CA VAL A 466 -3.85 14.77 -27.80
C VAL A 466 -5.11 15.62 -28.03
N GLU A 467 -5.80 15.41 -29.13
CA GLU A 467 -7.02 16.14 -29.46
C GLU A 467 -8.23 15.72 -28.65
N PHE A 468 -8.48 14.41 -28.52
CA PHE A 468 -9.68 13.86 -27.87
C PHE A 468 -9.51 13.74 -26.35
N TYR A 469 -8.29 13.47 -25.90
CA TYR A 469 -7.98 13.18 -24.49
C TYR A 469 -6.85 14.06 -23.91
N PRO A 470 -6.93 15.40 -24.05
CA PRO A 470 -5.84 16.30 -23.66
C PRO A 470 -5.51 16.30 -22.16
N ALA A 471 -6.47 15.90 -21.30
CA ALA A 471 -6.31 15.81 -19.85
C ALA A 471 -5.94 14.40 -19.34
N SER A 472 -5.80 13.43 -20.23
CA SER A 472 -5.54 12.05 -19.88
C SER A 472 -4.11 11.82 -19.37
N ASN A 473 -3.92 10.72 -18.64
CA ASN A 473 -2.61 10.29 -18.20
C ASN A 473 -1.69 9.87 -19.37
N GLU A 474 -2.26 9.52 -20.52
CA GLU A 474 -1.57 9.08 -21.73
C GLU A 474 -1.16 10.24 -22.64
N ALA A 475 -1.69 11.45 -22.41
CA ALA A 475 -1.37 12.62 -23.22
C ALA A 475 0.14 12.92 -23.28
N PRO A 476 0.92 12.89 -22.17
CA PRO A 476 2.37 13.11 -22.25
C PRO A 476 3.10 12.04 -23.05
N ASN A 477 2.62 10.79 -23.03
CA ASN A 477 3.17 9.67 -23.80
C ASN A 477 2.98 9.96 -25.30
N ALA A 478 1.76 10.26 -25.71
CA ALA A 478 1.43 10.54 -27.09
C ALA A 478 2.21 11.74 -27.63
N MET A 479 2.27 12.84 -26.87
CA MET A 479 3.06 14.02 -27.26
C MET A 479 4.56 13.70 -27.40
N TYR A 480 5.14 12.95 -26.47
CA TYR A 480 6.55 12.56 -26.56
C TYR A 480 6.82 11.74 -27.83
N TRP A 481 6.05 10.69 -28.07
CA TRP A 481 6.25 9.81 -29.22
C TRP A 481 5.91 10.49 -30.54
N ARG A 482 4.92 11.39 -30.57
CA ARG A 482 4.66 12.22 -31.74
C ARG A 482 5.83 13.17 -32.04
N GLY A 483 6.46 13.72 -31.00
CA GLY A 483 7.70 14.49 -31.10
C GLY A 483 8.85 13.66 -31.68
N ARG A 484 9.00 12.39 -31.23
CA ARG A 484 9.99 11.44 -31.73
C ARG A 484 9.83 11.14 -33.23
N MET A 485 8.57 10.97 -33.66
CA MET A 485 8.29 10.77 -35.10
C MET A 485 8.58 12.02 -35.93
N ALA A 486 8.28 13.21 -35.40
CA ALA A 486 8.63 14.47 -36.09
C ALA A 486 10.17 14.65 -36.16
N GLU A 487 10.92 14.21 -35.17
CA GLU A 487 12.38 14.20 -35.18
C GLU A 487 12.92 13.23 -36.25
N ASP A 488 12.33 12.05 -36.41
CA ASP A 488 12.68 11.09 -37.47
C ASP A 488 12.45 11.66 -38.88
N ASP A 489 11.35 12.40 -39.05
CA ASP A 489 11.04 13.13 -40.25
C ASP A 489 11.94 14.39 -40.48
N LYS A 490 12.88 14.66 -39.56
CA LYS A 490 13.72 15.87 -39.51
C LYS A 490 12.92 17.16 -39.39
N ASN A 491 11.67 17.09 -39.00
CA ASN A 491 10.83 18.26 -38.71
C ASN A 491 11.05 18.75 -37.29
N TYR A 492 12.23 19.36 -37.08
CA TYR A 492 12.67 19.75 -35.71
C TYR A 492 11.80 20.83 -35.09
N GLY A 493 11.17 21.70 -35.88
CA GLY A 493 10.22 22.69 -35.39
C GLY A 493 8.99 22.04 -34.73
N LEU A 494 8.44 21.01 -35.38
CA LEU A 494 7.32 20.24 -34.83
C LEU A 494 7.76 19.38 -33.62
N ALA A 495 8.92 18.71 -33.71
CA ALA A 495 9.46 17.93 -32.58
C ALA A 495 9.64 18.80 -31.33
N ARG A 496 10.22 20.00 -31.49
CA ARG A 496 10.41 20.96 -30.39
C ARG A 496 9.07 21.43 -29.82
N ALA A 497 8.04 21.65 -30.65
CA ALA A 497 6.72 22.06 -30.15
C ALA A 497 6.14 21.03 -29.16
N TYR A 498 6.19 19.74 -29.51
CA TYR A 498 5.74 18.65 -28.65
C TYR A 498 6.62 18.51 -27.41
N TYR A 499 7.94 18.46 -27.55
CA TYR A 499 8.86 18.28 -26.43
C TYR A 499 8.83 19.45 -25.45
N LEU A 500 8.74 20.69 -25.90
CA LEU A 500 8.57 21.86 -25.04
C LEU A 500 7.29 21.75 -24.22
N LYS A 501 6.16 21.39 -24.87
CA LYS A 501 4.88 21.25 -24.17
C LYS A 501 4.94 20.14 -23.11
N VAL A 502 5.53 18.98 -23.42
CA VAL A 502 5.69 17.88 -22.46
C VAL A 502 6.62 18.27 -21.31
N SER A 503 7.78 18.86 -21.64
CA SER A 503 8.79 19.23 -20.63
C SER A 503 8.30 20.36 -19.71
N ASP A 504 7.41 21.23 -20.17
CA ASP A 504 6.84 22.31 -19.37
C ASP A 504 5.67 21.80 -18.51
N ARG A 505 4.70 21.13 -19.11
CA ARG A 505 3.47 20.71 -18.44
C ARG A 505 3.67 19.51 -17.49
N TYR A 506 4.56 18.58 -17.84
CA TYR A 506 4.79 17.31 -17.15
C TYR A 506 6.21 17.19 -16.62
N ARG A 507 6.70 18.27 -15.98
CA ARG A 507 8.11 18.49 -15.60
C ARG A 507 8.77 17.35 -14.85
N ASN A 508 8.06 16.76 -13.89
CA ASN A 508 8.57 15.69 -13.03
C ASN A 508 8.01 14.32 -13.41
N TYR A 509 7.40 14.17 -14.57
CA TYR A 509 6.96 12.89 -15.12
C TYR A 509 8.05 12.29 -16.00
N TYR A 510 7.98 10.98 -16.24
CA TYR A 510 8.95 10.25 -17.05
C TYR A 510 9.18 10.88 -18.42
N TYR A 511 8.11 11.15 -19.18
CA TYR A 511 8.23 11.76 -20.50
C TYR A 511 8.63 13.24 -20.47
N GLY A 512 8.37 13.95 -19.38
CA GLY A 512 8.89 15.30 -19.18
C GLY A 512 10.42 15.30 -19.03
N VAL A 513 10.96 14.30 -18.33
CA VAL A 513 12.41 14.08 -18.21
C VAL A 513 13.00 13.68 -19.57
N ALA A 514 12.38 12.71 -20.27
CA ALA A 514 12.82 12.25 -21.59
C ALA A 514 12.80 13.38 -22.63
N ALA A 515 11.74 14.20 -22.64
CA ALA A 515 11.62 15.35 -23.56
C ALA A 515 12.74 16.38 -23.36
N ARG A 516 13.12 16.69 -22.09
CA ARG A 516 14.27 17.58 -21.82
C ARG A 516 15.58 17.00 -22.36
N LYS A 517 15.80 15.70 -22.19
CA LYS A 517 17.00 15.03 -22.74
C LYS A 517 17.04 15.16 -24.27
N ARG A 518 15.88 15.01 -24.94
CA ARG A 518 15.78 15.16 -26.40
C ARG A 518 16.02 16.61 -26.84
N LEU A 519 15.40 17.59 -26.16
CA LEU A 519 15.60 19.02 -26.46
C LEU A 519 17.08 19.46 -26.37
N ALA A 520 17.88 18.82 -25.54
CA ALA A 520 19.29 19.14 -25.39
C ALA A 520 20.17 18.64 -26.56
N VAL A 521 19.68 17.69 -27.37
CA VAL A 521 20.48 17.04 -28.42
C VAL A 521 19.96 17.26 -29.84
N ILE A 522 18.66 17.61 -30.00
CA ILE A 522 18.11 17.88 -31.34
C ILE A 522 18.52 19.27 -31.85
N PRO A 523 18.65 19.47 -33.16
CA PRO A 523 18.93 20.78 -33.75
C PRO A 523 17.98 21.86 -33.26
N ASP A 524 18.48 23.05 -33.06
CA ASP A 524 17.68 24.20 -32.73
C ASP A 524 16.80 24.63 -33.92
N ALA A 525 15.51 24.82 -33.66
CA ALA A 525 14.55 25.27 -34.67
C ALA A 525 13.37 25.97 -33.95
N PRO A 526 12.79 27.02 -34.53
CA PRO A 526 11.59 27.64 -33.96
C PRO A 526 10.46 26.60 -33.84
N PRO A 527 9.77 26.52 -32.67
CA PRO A 527 8.68 25.58 -32.54
C PRO A 527 7.49 25.98 -33.42
N VAL A 528 6.90 25.01 -34.08
CA VAL A 528 5.69 25.18 -34.89
C VAL A 528 4.47 25.30 -33.99
N ALA A 529 3.52 26.16 -34.35
CA ALA A 529 2.24 26.23 -33.66
C ALA A 529 1.37 25.00 -33.92
N VAL A 530 0.97 24.28 -32.88
CA VAL A 530 0.10 23.10 -32.97
C VAL A 530 -1.16 23.35 -32.15
N ALA A 531 -2.32 23.40 -32.82
CA ALA A 531 -3.59 23.79 -32.17
C ALA A 531 -4.00 22.82 -31.03
N SER A 532 -3.80 21.51 -31.21
CA SER A 532 -4.14 20.50 -30.18
C SER A 532 -3.34 20.68 -28.89
N LEU A 533 -2.11 21.18 -28.96
CA LEU A 533 -1.29 21.43 -27.77
C LEU A 533 -1.84 22.58 -26.88
N GLN A 534 -2.67 23.44 -27.43
CA GLN A 534 -3.33 24.52 -26.64
C GLN A 534 -4.46 23.97 -25.77
N ARG A 535 -5.02 22.80 -26.12
CA ARG A 535 -6.08 22.13 -25.34
C ARG A 535 -5.55 21.42 -24.09
N ILE A 536 -4.24 21.18 -24.00
CA ILE A 536 -3.63 20.56 -22.84
C ILE A 536 -3.84 21.46 -21.62
N PRO A 537 -4.52 20.98 -20.56
CA PRO A 537 -4.82 21.79 -19.39
C PRO A 537 -3.56 22.34 -18.74
N GLY A 538 -3.62 23.57 -18.23
CA GLY A 538 -2.55 24.16 -17.45
C GLY A 538 -2.29 23.39 -16.15
N ILE A 539 -1.16 23.68 -15.50
CA ILE A 539 -0.87 23.17 -14.17
C ILE A 539 -1.81 23.89 -13.20
N THR A 540 -2.54 23.12 -12.39
CA THR A 540 -3.25 23.71 -11.25
C THR A 540 -2.21 24.24 -10.28
N LYS A 541 -2.13 25.55 -10.11
CA LYS A 541 -1.27 26.16 -9.12
C LYS A 541 -1.85 25.84 -7.74
N ILE A 542 -1.03 25.33 -6.86
CA ILE A 542 -1.31 25.37 -5.43
C ILE A 542 -0.73 26.70 -4.98
N GLU A 543 -1.57 27.59 -4.50
CA GLU A 543 -1.08 28.84 -3.92
C GLU A 543 -0.30 28.48 -2.65
N PRO A 544 0.96 28.93 -2.50
CA PRO A 544 1.77 28.60 -1.32
C PRO A 544 1.10 29.03 0.00
N GLU A 545 0.28 30.07 -0.05
CA GLU A 545 -0.50 30.58 1.08
C GLU A 545 -1.62 29.61 1.52
N SER A 546 -2.05 28.69 0.66
CA SER A 546 -2.99 27.62 1.03
C SER A 546 -2.34 26.49 1.84
N LEU A 547 -1.01 26.46 1.92
CA LEU A 547 -0.24 25.61 2.79
C LEU A 547 0.09 26.40 4.06
N GLU A 548 -0.89 26.61 4.92
CA GLU A 548 -0.64 27.16 6.25
C GLU A 548 0.35 26.23 6.96
N THR A 549 1.59 26.72 7.10
CA THR A 549 2.67 25.93 7.68
C THR A 549 2.78 26.11 9.19
N MET A 550 2.14 27.15 9.70
CA MET A 550 2.15 27.51 11.13
C MET A 550 0.78 27.21 11.74
N PRO A 551 0.72 26.39 12.79
CA PRO A 551 -0.50 26.19 13.54
C PRO A 551 -0.91 27.50 14.26
N PRO A 552 -2.21 27.71 14.54
CA PRO A 552 -2.65 28.79 15.42
C PRO A 552 -1.95 28.69 16.79
N ALA A 553 -1.54 29.84 17.34
CA ALA A 553 -0.77 29.87 18.60
C ALA A 553 -1.54 29.26 19.79
N ASP A 554 -2.89 29.34 19.75
CA ASP A 554 -3.79 28.93 20.84
C ASP A 554 -4.48 27.59 20.57
N ASP A 555 -4.02 26.80 19.56
CA ASP A 555 -4.63 25.51 19.25
C ASP A 555 -4.32 24.51 20.36
N LEU A 556 -5.37 24.09 21.10
CA LEU A 556 -5.26 23.16 22.22
C LEU A 556 -4.66 21.81 21.80
N HIS A 557 -5.15 21.25 20.70
CA HIS A 557 -4.70 19.95 20.23
C HIS A 557 -3.25 19.96 19.72
N TYR A 558 -2.85 21.06 19.06
CA TYR A 558 -1.44 21.25 18.70
C TYR A 558 -0.54 21.35 19.94
N ASN A 559 -0.91 22.14 20.95
CA ASN A 559 -0.12 22.29 22.16
C ASN A 559 0.00 20.96 22.93
N ARG A 560 -1.09 20.21 23.09
CA ARG A 560 -1.09 18.88 23.69
C ARG A 560 -0.28 17.87 22.88
N SER A 561 -0.35 17.92 21.53
CA SER A 561 0.47 17.08 20.67
C SER A 561 1.97 17.32 20.85
N ARG A 562 2.38 18.57 21.11
CA ARG A 562 3.79 18.93 21.42
C ARG A 562 4.26 18.34 22.75
N LEU A 563 3.41 18.29 23.78
CA LEU A 563 3.74 17.66 25.04
C LEU A 563 3.92 16.15 24.87
N LEU A 564 3.05 15.50 24.08
CA LEU A 564 3.16 14.06 23.77
C LEU A 564 4.40 13.75 22.92
N GLU A 565 4.75 14.63 21.98
CA GLU A 565 6.00 14.55 21.22
C GLU A 565 7.23 14.62 22.14
N ASN A 566 7.23 15.52 23.13
CA ASN A 566 8.30 15.64 24.12
C ASN A 566 8.40 14.39 25.01
N ALA A 567 7.29 13.72 25.28
CA ALA A 567 7.25 12.42 25.94
C ALA A 567 7.62 11.23 25.01
N GLY A 568 8.05 11.49 23.78
CA GLY A 568 8.42 10.47 22.80
C GLY A 568 7.23 9.68 22.21
N ALA A 569 5.99 10.01 22.61
CA ALA A 569 4.78 9.27 22.24
C ALA A 569 4.17 9.80 20.92
N ILE A 570 4.88 9.61 19.80
CA ILE A 570 4.53 10.19 18.50
C ILE A 570 3.15 9.76 18.00
N ASP A 571 2.79 8.48 18.16
CA ASP A 571 1.46 8.00 17.73
C ASP A 571 0.33 8.72 18.49
N LEU A 572 0.54 9.00 19.78
CA LEU A 572 -0.41 9.78 20.58
C LEU A 572 -0.44 11.24 20.16
N ALA A 573 0.74 11.83 19.89
CA ALA A 573 0.86 13.22 19.41
C ALA A 573 0.12 13.42 18.08
N VAL A 574 0.28 12.49 17.15
CA VAL A 574 -0.43 12.52 15.86
C VAL A 574 -1.92 12.30 16.04
N ARG A 575 -2.34 11.37 16.90
CA ARG A 575 -3.75 11.12 17.20
C ARG A 575 -4.42 12.37 17.81
N GLU A 576 -3.73 13.04 18.74
CA GLU A 576 -4.21 14.26 19.37
C GLU A 576 -4.43 15.36 18.32
N LEU A 577 -3.43 15.60 17.47
CA LEU A 577 -3.50 16.61 16.44
C LEU A 577 -4.66 16.33 15.43
N GLN A 578 -4.85 15.07 15.02
CA GLN A 578 -5.89 14.67 14.07
C GLN A 578 -7.29 14.57 14.68
N GLY A 579 -7.38 14.38 15.99
CA GLY A 579 -8.66 14.22 16.71
C GLY A 579 -9.40 15.54 16.95
N GLY A 580 -8.69 16.67 16.91
CA GLY A 580 -9.25 18.00 17.15
C GLY A 580 -9.99 18.63 15.99
N THR A 581 -9.93 18.03 14.78
CA THR A 581 -10.45 18.64 13.56
C THR A 581 -11.38 17.71 12.78
N THR A 582 -12.52 18.22 12.33
CA THR A 582 -13.50 17.52 11.49
C THR A 582 -13.13 17.50 9.99
N SER A 583 -12.20 18.37 9.59
CA SER A 583 -11.60 18.43 8.25
C SER A 583 -10.27 19.13 8.38
N GLY A 584 -9.18 18.33 8.54
CA GLY A 584 -7.85 18.88 8.85
C GLY A 584 -7.35 19.91 7.85
N PRO A 585 -6.94 21.09 8.31
CA PRO A 585 -6.26 22.05 7.46
C PRO A 585 -4.93 21.46 6.95
N SER A 586 -4.44 21.96 5.82
CA SER A 586 -3.19 21.47 5.20
C SER A 586 -1.96 21.55 6.12
N TRP A 587 -1.92 22.54 7.04
CA TRP A 587 -0.85 22.70 8.02
C TRP A 587 -0.75 21.51 8.98
N GLU A 588 -1.88 20.92 9.37
CA GLU A 588 -1.93 19.75 10.27
C GLU A 588 -1.20 18.54 9.68
N MET A 589 -1.47 18.22 8.41
CA MET A 589 -0.77 17.14 7.72
C MET A 589 0.74 17.39 7.60
N VAL A 590 1.14 18.66 7.48
CA VAL A 590 2.55 19.07 7.48
C VAL A 590 3.19 18.85 8.85
N GLN A 591 2.51 19.24 9.94
CA GLN A 591 3.01 18.99 11.30
C GLN A 591 3.09 17.49 11.61
N VAL A 592 2.10 16.70 11.19
CA VAL A 592 2.13 15.24 11.28
C VAL A 592 3.34 14.68 10.52
N ALA A 593 3.60 15.13 9.31
CA ALA A 593 4.76 14.70 8.54
C ALA A 593 6.08 15.07 9.23
N ARG A 594 6.17 16.27 9.82
CA ARG A 594 7.34 16.70 10.61
C ARG A 594 7.55 15.78 11.82
N MET A 595 6.49 15.52 12.61
CA MET A 595 6.57 14.64 13.77
C MET A 595 7.08 13.25 13.40
N TYR A 596 6.56 12.67 12.31
CA TYR A 596 7.04 11.37 11.83
C TYR A 596 8.47 11.42 11.29
N THR A 597 8.87 12.51 10.61
CA THR A 597 10.25 12.68 10.13
C THR A 597 11.23 12.73 11.30
N ASP A 598 10.93 13.54 12.32
CA ASP A 598 11.73 13.68 13.53
C ASP A 598 11.82 12.36 14.34
N ALA A 599 10.78 11.54 14.21
CA ALA A 599 10.75 10.21 14.80
C ALA A 599 11.48 9.14 13.97
N GLY A 600 11.93 9.45 12.76
CA GLY A 600 12.53 8.49 11.85
C GLY A 600 11.53 7.59 11.13
N GLU A 601 10.23 7.94 11.17
CA GLU A 601 9.15 7.20 10.55
C GLU A 601 8.82 7.73 9.14
N TYR A 602 9.80 7.67 8.28
CA TYR A 602 9.79 8.31 6.96
C TYR A 602 8.65 7.87 6.04
N TYR A 603 8.22 6.62 6.13
CA TYR A 603 7.06 6.13 5.40
C TYR A 603 5.80 6.93 5.75
N ARG A 604 5.50 7.07 7.05
CA ARG A 604 4.32 7.80 7.53
C ARG A 604 4.40 9.28 7.20
N ALA A 605 5.60 9.86 7.33
CA ALA A 605 5.86 11.24 6.95
C ALA A 605 5.57 11.49 5.46
N LEU A 606 6.09 10.63 4.59
CA LEU A 606 5.86 10.71 3.16
C LEU A 606 4.37 10.56 2.79
N GLN A 607 3.65 9.62 3.43
CA GLN A 607 2.21 9.45 3.20
C GLN A 607 1.42 10.71 3.60
N SER A 608 1.77 11.34 4.72
CA SER A 608 1.11 12.58 5.18
C SER A 608 1.34 13.73 4.19
N LEU A 609 2.57 13.92 3.72
CA LEU A 609 2.88 14.95 2.71
C LEU A 609 2.23 14.69 1.35
N LYS A 610 2.16 13.45 0.91
CA LYS A 610 1.45 13.10 -0.34
C LYS A 610 -0.04 13.43 -0.29
N LYS A 611 -0.66 13.32 0.88
CA LYS A 611 -2.06 13.73 1.10
C LYS A 611 -2.20 15.25 1.14
N ALA A 612 -1.27 15.94 1.82
CA ALA A 612 -1.29 17.39 1.94
C ALA A 612 -1.04 18.09 0.61
N ILE A 613 -0.13 17.55 -0.22
CA ILE A 613 0.35 18.18 -1.45
C ILE A 613 0.01 17.26 -2.64
N ASN A 614 -1.28 17.18 -2.94
CA ASN A 614 -1.73 16.38 -4.07
C ASN A 614 -1.23 16.99 -5.39
N GLY A 615 -0.75 16.16 -6.31
CA GLY A 615 -0.30 16.61 -7.64
C GLY A 615 1.09 17.25 -7.68
N TYR A 616 1.93 17.10 -6.64
CA TYR A 616 3.28 17.66 -6.58
C TYR A 616 4.17 17.32 -7.79
N PHE A 617 3.95 16.19 -8.47
CA PHE A 617 4.69 15.86 -9.69
C PHE A 617 4.48 16.84 -10.85
N ALA A 618 3.35 17.55 -10.86
CA ALA A 618 3.09 18.55 -11.88
C ALA A 618 3.74 19.91 -11.56
N MET A 619 4.26 20.12 -10.33
CA MET A 619 4.75 21.41 -9.85
C MET A 619 6.21 21.66 -10.25
N ASP A 620 6.55 22.93 -10.39
CA ASP A 620 7.95 23.38 -10.40
C ASP A 620 8.57 23.22 -9.00
N LEU A 621 9.90 22.99 -8.93
CA LEU A 621 10.58 22.93 -7.64
C LEU A 621 10.49 24.27 -6.89
N ALA A 622 10.39 25.40 -7.59
CA ALA A 622 10.19 26.70 -6.99
C ALA A 622 8.76 26.92 -6.43
N ALA A 623 7.80 26.05 -6.77
CA ALA A 623 6.42 26.18 -6.32
C ALA A 623 6.19 25.79 -4.85
N LEU A 624 7.13 25.05 -4.25
CA LEU A 624 7.07 24.62 -2.87
C LEU A 624 8.39 24.97 -2.16
N PRO A 625 8.35 25.33 -0.88
CA PRO A 625 9.58 25.47 -0.07
C PRO A 625 10.39 24.16 -0.05
N GLN A 626 11.71 24.30 0.01
CA GLN A 626 12.65 23.16 -0.02
C GLN A 626 12.31 22.03 0.98
N PRO A 627 11.93 22.28 2.25
CA PRO A 627 11.61 21.21 3.20
C PRO A 627 10.47 20.29 2.76
N TYR A 628 9.50 20.79 1.98
CA TYR A 628 8.43 19.95 1.43
C TYR A 628 8.96 18.97 0.39
N TRP A 629 9.84 19.44 -0.50
CA TRP A 629 10.49 18.56 -1.46
C TRP A 629 11.36 17.51 -0.79
N GLU A 630 12.09 17.90 0.25
CA GLU A 630 12.91 16.97 1.04
C GLU A 630 12.07 15.92 1.77
N GLY A 631 10.89 16.29 2.25
CA GLY A 631 9.94 15.34 2.82
C GLY A 631 9.24 14.44 1.79
N LEU A 632 8.95 14.95 0.58
CA LEU A 632 8.41 14.17 -0.54
C LEU A 632 9.46 13.26 -1.18
N PHE A 633 10.73 13.62 -1.09
CA PHE A 633 11.90 12.88 -1.58
C PHE A 633 12.93 12.71 -0.46
N PRO A 634 12.58 11.99 0.64
CA PRO A 634 13.45 11.87 1.81
C PRO A 634 14.71 11.04 1.52
N ARG A 635 15.76 11.29 2.30
CA ARG A 635 17.03 10.55 2.27
C ARG A 635 17.32 9.88 3.62
N PRO A 636 16.44 9.04 4.15
CA PRO A 636 16.75 8.30 5.36
C PRO A 636 17.87 7.29 5.10
N TYR A 637 18.60 6.95 6.16
CA TYR A 637 19.70 5.99 6.07
C TYR A 637 20.79 6.39 5.05
N TRP A 638 20.95 7.70 4.78
CA TRP A 638 21.72 8.21 3.66
C TRP A 638 23.18 7.76 3.67
N ASP A 639 23.82 7.69 4.84
CA ASP A 639 25.22 7.25 4.94
C ASP A 639 25.39 5.79 4.50
N ALA A 640 24.49 4.91 4.93
CA ALA A 640 24.48 3.51 4.50
C ALA A 640 24.13 3.40 3.00
N LEU A 641 23.11 4.15 2.56
CA LEU A 641 22.66 4.14 1.18
C LEU A 641 23.77 4.61 0.24
N ARG A 642 24.40 5.74 0.53
CA ARG A 642 25.52 6.27 -0.26
C ARG A 642 26.71 5.29 -0.25
N ARG A 643 27.13 4.84 0.92
CA ARG A 643 28.23 3.90 1.06
C ARG A 643 28.06 2.66 0.19
N TYR A 644 26.93 1.96 0.33
CA TYR A 644 26.70 0.71 -0.40
C TYR A 644 26.38 0.93 -1.89
N SER A 645 25.85 2.10 -2.26
CA SER A 645 25.73 2.49 -3.66
C SER A 645 27.13 2.68 -4.29
N ASP A 646 28.03 3.44 -3.62
CA ASP A 646 29.39 3.69 -4.08
C ASP A 646 30.20 2.38 -4.18
N GLU A 647 30.11 1.51 -3.15
CA GLU A 647 30.77 0.18 -3.14
C GLU A 647 30.33 -0.70 -4.31
N ASN A 648 29.09 -0.55 -4.81
CA ASN A 648 28.53 -1.30 -5.93
C ASN A 648 28.49 -0.50 -7.25
N GLY A 649 29.06 0.70 -7.31
CA GLY A 649 29.07 1.53 -8.52
C GLY A 649 27.66 1.91 -9.01
N LEU A 650 26.74 2.18 -8.10
CA LEU A 650 25.37 2.61 -8.36
C LEU A 650 25.18 4.08 -8.01
N ASP A 651 24.31 4.77 -8.74
CA ASP A 651 23.86 6.10 -8.38
C ASP A 651 23.01 6.04 -7.08
N PRO A 652 23.40 6.73 -6.00
CA PRO A 652 22.67 6.68 -4.73
C PRO A 652 21.23 7.23 -4.84
N TYR A 653 20.98 8.18 -5.74
CA TYR A 653 19.62 8.67 -5.98
C TYR A 653 18.74 7.66 -6.73
N LEU A 654 19.33 6.85 -7.60
CA LEU A 654 18.65 5.72 -8.22
C LEU A 654 18.26 4.67 -7.16
N VAL A 655 19.18 4.35 -6.24
CA VAL A 655 18.89 3.41 -5.14
C VAL A 655 17.83 3.98 -4.18
N ALA A 656 17.91 5.27 -3.84
CA ALA A 656 16.86 5.93 -3.05
C ALA A 656 15.49 5.87 -3.75
N SER A 657 15.47 6.02 -5.08
CA SER A 657 14.24 5.94 -5.88
C SER A 657 13.69 4.53 -5.93
N LEU A 658 14.55 3.52 -5.98
CA LEU A 658 14.17 2.11 -5.90
C LEU A 658 13.54 1.81 -4.54
N ILE A 659 14.18 2.20 -3.43
CA ILE A 659 13.62 2.04 -2.06
C ILE A 659 12.27 2.79 -1.93
N ARG A 660 12.18 4.00 -2.49
CA ARG A 660 10.92 4.76 -2.47
C ARG A 660 9.80 4.06 -3.23
N GLN A 661 10.11 3.32 -4.28
CA GLN A 661 9.12 2.56 -5.05
C GLN A 661 8.74 1.24 -4.36
N GLU A 662 9.71 0.56 -3.72
CA GLU A 662 9.51 -0.75 -3.10
C GLU A 662 8.76 -0.68 -1.75
N SER A 663 9.14 0.26 -0.90
CA SER A 663 8.67 0.31 0.48
C SER A 663 8.27 1.70 0.97
N GLU A 664 8.49 2.74 0.16
CA GLU A 664 8.42 4.13 0.61
C GLU A 664 9.20 4.37 1.91
N PHE A 665 10.37 3.72 2.03
CA PHE A 665 11.25 3.75 3.21
C PHE A 665 10.69 3.09 4.47
N ASN A 666 9.72 2.18 4.35
CA ASN A 666 9.25 1.38 5.47
C ASN A 666 10.17 0.16 5.69
N PRO A 667 11.00 0.14 6.75
CA PRO A 667 11.91 -0.99 6.97
C PRO A 667 11.20 -2.25 7.46
N GLY A 668 10.02 -2.11 8.05
CA GLY A 668 9.25 -3.22 8.64
C GLY A 668 8.29 -3.91 7.68
N VAL A 669 8.19 -3.47 6.44
CA VAL A 669 7.20 -4.01 5.51
C VAL A 669 7.58 -5.41 5.00
N VAL A 670 6.58 -6.29 4.99
CA VAL A 670 6.65 -7.61 4.33
C VAL A 670 5.50 -7.70 3.34
N SER A 671 5.81 -7.96 2.07
CA SER A 671 4.80 -8.05 1.02
C SER A 671 4.04 -9.39 1.04
N HIS A 672 2.92 -9.46 0.34
CA HIS A 672 2.18 -10.71 0.12
C HIS A 672 3.03 -11.78 -0.60
N ALA A 673 4.03 -11.37 -1.39
CA ALA A 673 4.98 -12.26 -2.04
C ALA A 673 6.15 -12.65 -1.12
N ASN A 674 6.08 -12.34 0.19
CA ASN A 674 7.12 -12.63 1.17
C ASN A 674 8.46 -11.93 0.87
N ALA A 675 8.41 -10.69 0.36
CA ALA A 675 9.56 -9.80 0.19
C ALA A 675 9.68 -8.85 1.39
N TYR A 676 10.89 -8.56 1.85
CA TYR A 676 11.17 -7.94 3.15
C TYR A 676 11.92 -6.60 3.04
N GLY A 677 11.49 -5.64 3.83
CA GLY A 677 12.23 -4.42 4.18
C GLY A 677 12.33 -3.40 3.05
N LEU A 678 13.29 -2.49 3.17
CA LEU A 678 13.42 -1.29 2.33
C LEU A 678 13.44 -1.58 0.82
N MET A 679 14.21 -2.58 0.40
CA MET A 679 14.38 -2.96 -1.02
C MET A 679 13.59 -4.23 -1.37
N GLN A 680 12.64 -4.67 -0.54
CA GLN A 680 11.73 -5.80 -0.78
C GLN A 680 12.46 -7.07 -1.27
N ILE A 681 13.41 -7.55 -0.46
CA ILE A 681 14.25 -8.69 -0.81
C ILE A 681 13.57 -9.99 -0.39
N LEU A 682 13.48 -10.95 -1.31
CA LEU A 682 13.01 -12.30 -0.99
C LEU A 682 14.01 -13.02 -0.07
N PRO A 683 13.57 -13.86 0.90
CA PRO A 683 14.45 -14.59 1.81
C PRO A 683 15.53 -15.43 1.12
N SER A 684 15.19 -16.07 0.01
CA SER A 684 16.15 -16.85 -0.80
C SER A 684 17.24 -15.98 -1.42
N THR A 685 16.84 -14.82 -1.97
CA THR A 685 17.76 -13.81 -2.52
C THR A 685 18.64 -13.24 -1.42
N GLY A 686 18.05 -12.86 -0.28
CA GLY A 686 18.79 -12.36 0.88
C GLY A 686 19.83 -13.35 1.38
N LYS A 687 19.45 -14.63 1.53
CA LYS A 687 20.37 -15.70 1.97
C LYS A 687 21.55 -15.90 0.99
N SER A 688 21.27 -15.93 -0.30
CA SER A 688 22.31 -16.11 -1.31
C SER A 688 23.25 -14.90 -1.39
N THR A 689 22.70 -13.67 -1.33
CA THR A 689 23.49 -12.45 -1.36
C THR A 689 24.30 -12.25 -0.08
N ALA A 690 23.72 -12.55 1.10
CA ALA A 690 24.45 -12.52 2.38
C ALA A 690 25.72 -13.41 2.34
N LYS A 691 25.60 -14.62 1.76
CA LYS A 691 26.77 -15.49 1.56
C LYS A 691 27.84 -14.85 0.67
N ARG A 692 27.45 -14.16 -0.41
CA ARG A 692 28.39 -13.51 -1.34
C ARG A 692 29.11 -12.31 -0.73
N VAL A 693 28.44 -11.53 0.12
CA VAL A 693 29.05 -10.41 0.83
C VAL A 693 29.76 -10.83 2.13
N GLY A 694 29.75 -12.12 2.49
CA GLY A 694 30.41 -12.63 3.69
C GLY A 694 29.71 -12.29 5.01
N LEU A 695 28.40 -12.00 4.98
CA LEU A 695 27.62 -11.67 6.17
C LEU A 695 27.37 -12.92 7.02
N GLN A 696 27.86 -12.92 8.27
CA GLN A 696 27.66 -14.02 9.23
C GLN A 696 26.37 -13.85 10.00
N ASN A 697 25.82 -14.94 10.49
CA ASN A 697 24.60 -14.98 11.32
C ASN A 697 23.34 -14.39 10.64
N TYR A 698 23.28 -14.44 9.30
CA TYR A 698 22.11 -14.00 8.56
C TYR A 698 20.88 -14.82 8.94
N LYS A 699 19.78 -14.12 9.24
CA LYS A 699 18.41 -14.65 9.39
C LYS A 699 17.48 -13.86 8.47
N THR A 700 16.31 -14.39 8.15
CA THR A 700 15.32 -13.67 7.33
C THR A 700 14.98 -12.31 7.94
N ASP A 701 14.79 -12.24 9.26
CA ASP A 701 14.49 -10.99 9.97
C ASP A 701 15.61 -9.94 9.88
N SER A 702 16.84 -10.36 9.55
CA SER A 702 17.93 -9.40 9.26
C SER A 702 17.60 -8.50 8.06
N LEU A 703 16.68 -8.90 7.20
CA LEU A 703 16.19 -8.07 6.08
C LEU A 703 15.31 -6.90 6.53
N LEU A 704 14.85 -6.88 7.77
CA LEU A 704 14.12 -5.75 8.36
C LEU A 704 15.07 -4.68 8.93
N GLU A 705 16.37 -5.00 9.04
CA GLU A 705 17.40 -4.04 9.42
C GLU A 705 17.79 -3.17 8.23
N PRO A 706 17.63 -1.83 8.31
CA PRO A 706 17.85 -0.93 7.18
C PRO A 706 19.23 -1.09 6.52
N THR A 707 20.28 -1.10 7.32
CA THR A 707 21.68 -1.18 6.81
C THR A 707 21.93 -2.50 6.11
N VAL A 708 21.44 -3.61 6.67
CA VAL A 708 21.59 -4.96 6.09
C VAL A 708 20.80 -5.06 4.80
N ASN A 709 19.57 -4.54 4.80
CA ASN A 709 18.72 -4.57 3.62
C ASN A 709 19.32 -3.77 2.45
N ILE A 710 19.86 -2.56 2.73
CA ILE A 710 20.54 -1.73 1.73
C ILE A 710 21.81 -2.43 1.22
N GLU A 711 22.64 -3.01 2.10
CA GLU A 711 23.85 -3.75 1.70
C GLU A 711 23.53 -4.90 0.74
N LEU A 712 22.56 -5.74 1.11
CA LEU A 712 22.18 -6.89 0.30
C LEU A 712 21.43 -6.48 -0.98
N GLY A 713 20.55 -5.50 -0.87
CA GLY A 713 19.73 -5.03 -2.00
C GLY A 713 20.56 -4.34 -3.09
N THR A 714 21.49 -3.47 -2.71
CA THR A 714 22.39 -2.80 -3.67
C THR A 714 23.30 -3.80 -4.36
N LYS A 715 23.81 -4.79 -3.64
CA LYS A 715 24.61 -5.87 -4.22
C LYS A 715 23.81 -6.69 -5.24
N TYR A 716 22.58 -7.07 -4.87
CA TYR A 716 21.69 -7.81 -5.77
C TYR A 716 21.28 -6.99 -6.99
N PHE A 717 20.96 -5.70 -6.81
CA PHE A 717 20.61 -4.83 -7.91
C PHE A 717 21.81 -4.61 -8.86
N ARG A 718 23.04 -4.46 -8.33
CA ARG A 718 24.25 -4.38 -9.15
C ARG A 718 24.44 -5.62 -10.02
N GLU A 719 24.23 -6.80 -9.47
CA GLU A 719 24.33 -8.05 -10.22
C GLU A 719 23.32 -8.11 -11.38
N MET A 720 22.11 -7.56 -11.18
CA MET A 720 21.12 -7.42 -12.25
C MET A 720 21.57 -6.41 -13.32
N VAL A 721 22.10 -5.27 -12.91
CA VAL A 721 22.64 -4.27 -13.85
C VAL A 721 23.76 -4.88 -14.69
N ASP A 722 24.66 -5.66 -14.09
CA ASP A 722 25.75 -6.36 -14.79
C ASP A 722 25.20 -7.43 -15.76
N HIS A 723 24.21 -8.20 -15.32
CA HIS A 723 23.54 -9.21 -16.14
C HIS A 723 22.95 -8.62 -17.43
N PHE A 724 22.41 -7.40 -17.33
CA PHE A 724 21.85 -6.69 -18.48
C PHE A 724 22.84 -5.70 -19.17
N GLY A 725 24.15 -5.92 -19.00
CA GLY A 725 25.18 -5.15 -19.72
C GLY A 725 25.24 -3.67 -19.33
N GLY A 726 24.86 -3.33 -18.10
CA GLY A 726 24.89 -1.95 -17.59
C GLY A 726 23.59 -1.17 -17.82
N GLN A 727 22.57 -1.73 -18.48
CA GLN A 727 21.29 -1.05 -18.74
C GLN A 727 20.38 -1.11 -17.51
N VAL A 728 20.22 0.02 -16.86
CA VAL A 728 19.50 0.17 -15.60
C VAL A 728 18.02 -0.17 -15.75
N GLU A 729 17.38 0.25 -16.82
CA GLU A 729 15.94 0.05 -17.05
C GLU A 729 15.61 -1.44 -17.23
N TYR A 730 16.46 -2.22 -17.88
CA TYR A 730 16.31 -3.68 -17.95
C TYR A 730 16.43 -4.31 -16.56
N ALA A 731 17.43 -3.85 -15.78
CA ALA A 731 17.64 -4.33 -14.42
C ALA A 731 16.45 -4.00 -13.50
N LEU A 732 15.88 -2.81 -13.61
CA LEU A 732 14.67 -2.41 -12.87
C LEU A 732 13.46 -3.25 -13.27
N ALA A 733 13.25 -3.46 -14.57
CA ALA A 733 12.18 -4.33 -15.05
C ALA A 733 12.35 -5.77 -14.53
N ALA A 734 13.60 -6.27 -14.50
CA ALA A 734 13.90 -7.60 -13.99
C ALA A 734 13.76 -7.70 -12.47
N TYR A 735 14.04 -6.65 -11.74
CA TYR A 735 13.85 -6.58 -10.29
C TYR A 735 12.37 -6.80 -9.92
N ASN A 736 11.46 -6.16 -10.65
CA ASN A 736 10.01 -6.27 -10.45
C ASN A 736 9.40 -7.55 -11.06
N ALA A 737 9.70 -7.84 -12.34
CA ALA A 737 9.02 -8.92 -13.08
C ALA A 737 9.82 -10.24 -13.17
N GLY A 738 11.11 -10.23 -12.81
CA GLY A 738 12.03 -11.35 -12.97
C GLY A 738 12.80 -11.33 -14.30
N SER A 739 14.07 -11.75 -14.25
CA SER A 739 15.02 -11.66 -15.38
C SER A 739 14.55 -12.42 -16.62
N SER A 740 14.00 -13.63 -16.48
CA SER A 740 13.56 -14.44 -17.62
C SER A 740 12.45 -13.77 -18.45
N ARG A 741 11.53 -13.04 -17.82
CA ARG A 741 10.51 -12.28 -18.53
C ARG A 741 11.11 -11.13 -19.33
N VAL A 742 12.06 -10.40 -18.73
CA VAL A 742 12.74 -9.31 -19.41
C VAL A 742 13.57 -9.81 -20.60
N GLU A 743 14.24 -10.94 -20.48
CA GLU A 743 14.94 -11.59 -21.58
C GLU A 743 13.97 -11.98 -22.71
N THR A 744 12.80 -12.54 -22.37
CA THR A 744 11.74 -12.81 -23.34
C THR A 744 11.28 -11.53 -24.03
N TRP A 745 11.02 -10.46 -23.29
CA TRP A 745 10.58 -9.18 -23.88
C TRP A 745 11.65 -8.57 -24.78
N ARG A 746 12.93 -8.64 -24.39
CA ARG A 746 14.06 -8.17 -25.22
C ARG A 746 14.20 -8.97 -26.52
N SER A 747 13.97 -10.28 -26.48
CA SER A 747 14.12 -11.14 -27.65
C SER A 747 12.90 -11.13 -28.57
N SER A 748 11.73 -10.70 -28.08
CA SER A 748 10.48 -10.72 -28.83
C SER A 748 10.28 -9.51 -29.77
N GLY A 749 11.21 -8.53 -29.76
CA GLY A 749 11.10 -7.37 -30.63
C GLY A 749 12.41 -6.59 -30.80
N THR A 750 12.46 -5.78 -31.83
CA THR A 750 13.53 -4.79 -32.01
C THR A 750 13.09 -3.47 -31.42
N TYR A 751 13.96 -2.86 -30.62
CA TYR A 751 13.72 -1.55 -30.00
C TYR A 751 14.83 -0.60 -30.47
N ARG A 752 14.49 0.60 -30.89
CA ARG A 752 15.46 1.58 -31.35
C ARG A 752 16.28 2.18 -30.19
N ASP A 753 15.68 2.23 -29.00
CA ASP A 753 16.31 2.73 -27.77
C ASP A 753 15.62 2.17 -26.52
N ILE A 754 16.12 2.60 -25.37
CA ILE A 754 15.61 2.11 -24.08
C ILE A 754 14.20 2.64 -23.76
N GLU A 755 13.86 3.84 -24.19
CA GLU A 755 12.53 4.42 -23.98
C GLU A 755 11.47 3.61 -24.73
N GLU A 756 11.78 3.12 -25.92
CA GLU A 756 10.86 2.26 -26.69
C GLU A 756 10.68 0.90 -26.02
N PHE A 757 11.74 0.31 -25.48
CA PHE A 757 11.60 -0.91 -24.68
C PHE A 757 10.73 -0.67 -23.47
N VAL A 758 10.97 0.37 -22.68
CA VAL A 758 10.22 0.67 -21.46
C VAL A 758 8.73 0.82 -21.75
N GLU A 759 8.35 1.55 -22.80
CA GLU A 759 6.94 1.69 -23.18
C GLU A 759 6.33 0.38 -23.69
N SER A 760 7.15 -0.50 -24.30
CA SER A 760 6.72 -1.80 -24.81
C SER A 760 6.59 -2.89 -23.74
N ILE A 761 7.00 -2.64 -22.49
CA ILE A 761 6.82 -3.60 -21.39
C ILE A 761 5.32 -3.97 -21.28
N PRO A 762 4.95 -5.26 -21.48
CA PRO A 762 3.53 -5.65 -21.54
C PRO A 762 2.81 -5.48 -20.20
N PHE A 763 3.54 -5.65 -19.08
CA PHE A 763 3.00 -5.52 -17.75
C PHE A 763 2.97 -4.04 -17.34
N THR A 764 1.77 -3.48 -17.23
CA THR A 764 1.58 -2.06 -16.85
C THR A 764 2.28 -1.73 -15.54
N GLU A 765 2.16 -2.59 -14.52
CA GLU A 765 2.85 -2.41 -13.24
C GLU A 765 4.37 -2.28 -13.42
N THR A 766 5.00 -3.18 -14.17
CA THR A 766 6.45 -3.16 -14.38
C THR A 766 6.88 -1.94 -15.20
N ARG A 767 6.11 -1.57 -16.21
CA ARG A 767 6.37 -0.35 -17.01
C ARG A 767 6.33 0.90 -16.14
N GLU A 768 5.27 1.08 -15.36
CA GLU A 768 5.11 2.21 -14.45
C GLU A 768 6.17 2.22 -13.34
N TYR A 769 6.56 1.05 -12.84
CA TYR A 769 7.64 0.88 -11.88
C TYR A 769 8.97 1.42 -12.42
N VAL A 770 9.39 1.00 -13.61
CA VAL A 770 10.62 1.50 -14.25
C VAL A 770 10.55 3.00 -14.46
N GLN A 771 9.44 3.49 -15.04
CA GLN A 771 9.23 4.92 -15.30
C GLN A 771 9.26 5.75 -14.02
N ALA A 772 8.65 5.24 -12.94
CA ALA A 772 8.63 5.92 -11.64
C ALA A 772 10.02 6.04 -11.03
N ILE A 773 10.82 4.97 -11.06
CA ILE A 773 12.16 4.99 -10.45
C ILE A 773 13.08 5.93 -11.22
N VAL A 774 13.10 5.84 -12.54
CA VAL A 774 13.94 6.69 -13.39
C VAL A 774 13.60 8.18 -13.21
N ARG A 775 12.30 8.53 -13.23
CA ARG A 775 11.89 9.92 -13.01
C ARG A 775 12.20 10.41 -11.59
N ASN A 776 11.97 9.56 -10.57
CA ASN A 776 12.22 9.94 -9.18
C ASN A 776 13.71 10.20 -8.93
N ALA A 777 14.61 9.41 -9.54
CA ALA A 777 16.05 9.65 -9.47
C ALA A 777 16.44 11.05 -9.98
N GLU A 778 15.85 11.47 -11.11
CA GLU A 778 16.07 12.82 -11.64
C GLU A 778 15.47 13.92 -10.74
N VAL A 779 14.33 13.68 -10.12
CA VAL A 779 13.75 14.63 -9.16
C VAL A 779 14.64 14.75 -7.91
N TYR A 780 15.13 13.63 -7.37
CA TYR A 780 16.10 13.63 -6.27
C TYR A 780 17.33 14.50 -6.57
N LYS A 781 17.96 14.30 -7.73
CA LYS A 781 19.13 15.12 -8.16
C LYS A 781 18.81 16.59 -8.15
N ARG A 782 17.67 16.98 -8.68
CA ARG A 782 17.24 18.39 -8.74
C ARG A 782 16.89 18.96 -7.37
N VAL A 783 16.22 18.20 -6.51
CA VAL A 783 15.86 18.60 -5.13
C VAL A 783 17.13 18.88 -4.32
N TYR A 784 18.13 18.00 -4.45
CA TYR A 784 19.36 18.12 -3.68
C TYR A 784 20.50 18.84 -4.44
N LYS A 785 20.18 19.46 -5.58
CA LYS A 785 21.13 20.26 -6.39
C LYS A 785 22.45 19.54 -6.67
N THR A 786 22.35 18.25 -6.97
CA THR A 786 23.51 17.49 -7.42
C THR A 786 23.65 17.70 -8.92
N PRO A 787 24.85 18.06 -9.41
CA PRO A 787 25.10 18.33 -10.82
C PRO A 787 24.76 17.14 -11.72
#